data_18c8a9ee4f60e60bd91c74e0e6c331a3
#
_entry.id   18c8a9ee4f60e60bd91c74e0e6c331a3
#
_cell.length_a   1.000
_cell.length_b   1.000
_cell.length_c   1.000
_cell.angle_alpha   90.00
_cell.angle_beta   90.00
_cell.angle_gamma   90.00
#
_symmetry.space_group_name_H-M   'P 1'
#
loop_
_entity.id
_entity.type
_entity.pdbx_description
1 polymer ?
#
loop_
_entity_poly.entity_id
_entity_poly.type
_entity_poly.pdbx_seq_one_letter_code
_entity_poly.pdbx_strand_id
1 'polypeptide(L)'
;MIWMPIVMAFLGLAYMLVKKSWVMKQDAGDGKMKEISEHIYEGALAFLNAEYRLLAIFVVGASIVLAGIAFYMDSTYLIVVAFIIGAIFSAFAGNMGMKIATKTNVRTTQAAKTSLPNALKVSFGGGTVMGLGVAGLAVLGLTAFFIFFFQYFMDGVWTSTSDMTVVLEALAGFSLGAESIALFARVGGGIYTKAADVGADLAGKVQADIPEDDPRNPATIADNVGDNVGDVAGMGADLFGSYVATVLAAMVLGNYVIKDMGGAIEDAFGGIGPILLPMSIAGVGIIISLIGTLLVKISSNDAKEADVQKALNIGNWAAIAMVAVACYGLVTWMLPETMQMDFFGEGLQDISSIRVFYACLVGLVVGAGISAFTEYYTGLGSKPILKIVQQSSTGAGTNIIAGLATGMISTFSSVLLFAAAIWSSYALAGFYGVALAASAMMATTAMQLAIDAFGPIADNAGGIAEMSEQDPIVRERTDILDAVGNTTAATGKGFAIASAALTSLALFAAYVTFTGIDGINIFKAPVLAMLFVGGMVPVVFSALAMNAVGKAAMEMVNEVVRQFKEIPGIMEGTGKPEYDKCVAISTKASLKEMMLPGLLTIGFPILVVLVGKLVYQENNMLVAEMLGGYMAGVTVSGVLWAIFQNNAGGAWDNAKKSFEAGVEINGVMTYKGSEAHKAAVTGDTVGDPFKDTSGPSMNILIKLTCLIGLVIAPILGGHAADDNDKTTSEIISITLKADGAEKEVQKALNVNINKNDDGTEKAVVKATTGENGLKVTKDEIIEGTTEEVEKKVKTIDSELGQLNVDAKKSK
;
A
#
# COMPACT_ATOMS: atom_id res chain seq x y z
N MET A 1 -27.78 6.84 0.69
CA MET A 1 -26.60 7.00 -0.18
C MET A 1 -25.37 6.28 0.36
N ILE A 2 -25.22 6.13 1.68
CA ILE A 2 -24.17 5.33 2.35
C ILE A 2 -24.03 3.88 1.80
N TRP A 3 -25.10 3.32 1.22
CA TRP A 3 -25.13 1.98 0.61
C TRP A 3 -24.56 1.93 -0.81
N MET A 4 -24.26 3.07 -1.46
CA MET A 4 -23.77 3.12 -2.84
C MET A 4 -22.47 2.32 -3.05
N PRO A 5 -21.42 2.45 -2.22
CA PRO A 5 -20.20 1.66 -2.38
C PRO A 5 -20.44 0.14 -2.24
N ILE A 6 -21.34 -0.28 -1.32
CA ILE A 6 -21.73 -1.69 -1.18
C ILE A 6 -22.38 -2.22 -2.45
N VAL A 7 -23.32 -1.49 -3.04
CA VAL A 7 -23.98 -1.92 -4.29
C VAL A 7 -22.95 -2.08 -5.41
N MET A 8 -22.01 -1.15 -5.53
CA MET A 8 -20.94 -1.23 -6.54
C MET A 8 -20.00 -2.40 -6.28
N ALA A 9 -19.65 -2.66 -5.02
CA ALA A 9 -18.87 -3.84 -4.64
C ALA A 9 -19.59 -5.14 -5.01
N PHE A 10 -20.89 -5.23 -4.71
CA PHE A 10 -21.70 -6.40 -5.11
C PHE A 10 -21.77 -6.58 -6.63
N LEU A 11 -21.91 -5.52 -7.41
CA LEU A 11 -21.89 -5.60 -8.89
C LEU A 11 -20.52 -6.10 -9.39
N GLY A 12 -19.44 -5.60 -8.84
CA GLY A 12 -18.09 -6.07 -9.16
C GLY A 12 -17.88 -7.54 -8.82
N LEU A 13 -18.30 -7.97 -7.62
CA LEU A 13 -18.23 -9.36 -7.17
C LEU A 13 -19.15 -10.28 -7.98
N ALA A 14 -20.33 -9.83 -8.36
CA ALA A 14 -21.23 -10.58 -9.23
C ALA A 14 -20.61 -10.83 -10.61
N TYR A 15 -20.03 -9.78 -11.22
CA TYR A 15 -19.31 -9.95 -12.49
C TYR A 15 -18.08 -10.83 -12.34
N MET A 16 -17.32 -10.71 -11.24
CA MET A 16 -16.21 -11.60 -10.91
C MET A 16 -16.66 -13.07 -10.92
N LEU A 17 -17.79 -13.40 -10.30
CA LEU A 17 -18.33 -14.77 -10.29
C LEU A 17 -18.70 -15.25 -11.68
N VAL A 18 -19.30 -14.40 -12.52
CA VAL A 18 -19.58 -14.70 -13.94
C VAL A 18 -18.28 -14.98 -14.69
N LYS A 19 -17.27 -14.12 -14.52
CA LYS A 19 -15.97 -14.27 -15.18
C LYS A 19 -15.24 -15.53 -14.71
N LYS A 20 -15.26 -15.81 -13.40
CA LYS A 20 -14.74 -17.06 -12.82
C LYS A 20 -15.41 -18.28 -13.45
N SER A 21 -16.73 -18.28 -13.53
CA SER A 21 -17.47 -19.38 -14.18
C SER A 21 -17.07 -19.55 -15.64
N TRP A 22 -16.86 -18.43 -16.36
CA TRP A 22 -16.41 -18.47 -17.75
C TRP A 22 -14.99 -19.05 -17.87
N VAL A 23 -14.02 -18.64 -17.05
CA VAL A 23 -12.65 -19.17 -17.03
C VAL A 23 -12.68 -20.67 -16.73
N MET A 24 -13.45 -21.09 -15.74
CA MET A 24 -13.52 -22.50 -15.32
C MET A 24 -14.15 -23.42 -16.37
N LYS A 25 -14.92 -22.87 -17.31
CA LYS A 25 -15.49 -23.60 -18.47
C LYS A 25 -14.51 -23.77 -19.64
N GLN A 26 -13.38 -23.06 -19.63
CA GLN A 26 -12.36 -23.25 -20.66
C GLN A 26 -11.71 -24.62 -20.50
N ASP A 27 -11.29 -25.19 -21.63
CA ASP A 27 -10.64 -26.50 -21.63
C ASP A 27 -9.31 -26.47 -20.86
N ALA A 28 -9.09 -27.49 -20.04
CA ALA A 28 -7.87 -27.66 -19.23
C ALA A 28 -6.82 -28.56 -19.92
N GLY A 29 -7.03 -28.95 -21.16
CA GLY A 29 -6.05 -29.71 -21.94
C GLY A 29 -6.01 -31.21 -21.65
N ASP A 30 -4.90 -31.83 -22.04
CA ASP A 30 -4.68 -33.30 -21.94
C ASP A 30 -4.37 -33.78 -20.50
N GLY A 31 -4.11 -35.08 -20.37
CA GLY A 31 -3.90 -35.74 -19.08
C GLY A 31 -2.64 -35.27 -18.37
N LYS A 32 -1.51 -35.09 -19.08
CA LYS A 32 -0.22 -34.67 -18.53
C LYS A 32 -0.29 -33.22 -18.03
N MET A 33 -0.91 -32.33 -18.81
CA MET A 33 -1.16 -30.94 -18.40
C MET A 33 -1.99 -30.86 -17.12
N LYS A 34 -3.04 -31.69 -17.01
CA LYS A 34 -3.91 -31.72 -15.83
C LYS A 34 -3.18 -32.26 -14.61
N GLU A 35 -2.34 -33.30 -14.75
CA GLU A 35 -1.53 -33.87 -13.67
C GLU A 35 -0.57 -32.81 -13.11
N ILE A 36 0.18 -32.12 -13.97
CA ILE A 36 1.08 -31.03 -13.56
C ILE A 36 0.30 -29.91 -12.85
N SER A 37 -0.80 -29.47 -13.44
CA SER A 37 -1.65 -28.42 -12.84
C SER A 37 -2.22 -28.81 -11.48
N GLU A 38 -2.51 -30.10 -11.25
CA GLU A 38 -3.00 -30.57 -9.97
C GLU A 38 -1.88 -30.60 -8.92
N HIS A 39 -0.66 -31.02 -9.27
CA HIS A 39 0.50 -30.94 -8.37
C HIS A 39 0.78 -29.49 -7.95
N ILE A 40 0.71 -28.54 -8.88
CA ILE A 40 0.86 -27.09 -8.57
C ILE A 40 -0.26 -26.64 -7.62
N TYR A 41 -1.50 -27.02 -7.87
CA TYR A 41 -2.65 -26.65 -7.04
C TYR A 41 -2.57 -27.23 -5.63
N GLU A 42 -2.24 -28.53 -5.51
CA GLU A 42 -2.06 -29.21 -4.22
C GLU A 42 -0.90 -28.63 -3.41
N GLY A 43 0.23 -28.32 -4.06
CA GLY A 43 1.36 -27.65 -3.45
C GLY A 43 0.99 -26.28 -2.91
N ALA A 44 0.30 -25.47 -3.69
CA ALA A 44 -0.16 -24.14 -3.29
C ALA A 44 -1.17 -24.20 -2.13
N LEU A 45 -2.06 -25.19 -2.12
CA LEU A 45 -2.97 -25.42 -0.99
C LEU A 45 -2.23 -25.87 0.26
N ALA A 46 -1.22 -26.73 0.13
CA ALA A 46 -0.40 -27.21 1.26
C ALA A 46 0.31 -26.02 1.93
N PHE A 47 0.93 -25.17 1.13
CA PHE A 47 1.56 -23.93 1.64
C PHE A 47 0.54 -23.02 2.37
N LEU A 48 -0.55 -22.63 1.73
CA LEU A 48 -1.55 -21.74 2.35
C LEU A 48 -2.16 -22.33 3.63
N ASN A 49 -2.41 -23.64 3.67
CA ASN A 49 -2.93 -24.29 4.88
C ASN A 49 -1.92 -24.24 6.05
N ALA A 50 -0.63 -24.40 5.76
CA ALA A 50 0.44 -24.29 6.76
C ALA A 50 0.61 -22.84 7.22
N GLU A 51 0.59 -21.89 6.29
CA GLU A 51 0.66 -20.46 6.58
C GLU A 51 -0.52 -20.00 7.43
N TYR A 52 -1.76 -20.35 7.07
CA TYR A 52 -2.95 -19.92 7.81
C TYR A 52 -3.00 -20.48 9.26
N ARG A 53 -2.42 -21.66 9.50
CA ARG A 53 -2.27 -22.15 10.88
C ARG A 53 -1.36 -21.26 11.72
N LEU A 54 -0.25 -20.81 11.14
CA LEU A 54 0.68 -19.90 11.80
C LEU A 54 0.05 -18.52 12.00
N LEU A 55 -0.61 -18.00 10.96
CA LEU A 55 -1.31 -16.72 11.00
C LEU A 55 -2.47 -16.72 12.01
N ALA A 56 -3.19 -17.81 12.17
CA ALA A 56 -4.24 -17.93 13.20
C ALA A 56 -3.66 -17.78 14.61
N ILE A 57 -2.50 -18.37 14.89
CA ILE A 57 -1.80 -18.19 16.18
C ILE A 57 -1.41 -16.74 16.38
N PHE A 58 -0.86 -16.10 15.35
CA PHE A 58 -0.52 -14.67 15.37
C PHE A 58 -1.76 -13.79 15.61
N VAL A 59 -2.86 -14.01 14.88
CA VAL A 59 -4.12 -13.24 15.03
C VAL A 59 -4.67 -13.37 16.45
N VAL A 60 -4.66 -14.57 17.04
CA VAL A 60 -5.08 -14.77 18.44
C VAL A 60 -4.18 -13.99 19.40
N GLY A 61 -2.85 -14.08 19.25
CA GLY A 61 -1.91 -13.33 20.08
C GLY A 61 -2.09 -11.82 19.97
N ALA A 62 -2.18 -11.28 18.74
CA ALA A 62 -2.42 -9.87 18.48
C ALA A 62 -3.78 -9.40 19.02
N SER A 63 -4.82 -10.22 18.90
CA SER A 63 -6.15 -9.94 19.47
C SER A 63 -6.12 -9.80 20.98
N ILE A 64 -5.35 -10.64 21.69
CA ILE A 64 -5.17 -10.55 23.14
C ILE A 64 -4.47 -9.23 23.52
N VAL A 65 -3.43 -8.85 22.77
CA VAL A 65 -2.70 -7.58 22.98
C VAL A 65 -3.63 -6.39 22.73
N LEU A 66 -4.37 -6.38 21.61
CA LEU A 66 -5.33 -5.32 21.30
C LEU A 66 -6.47 -5.23 22.35
N ALA A 67 -6.96 -6.38 22.83
CA ALA A 67 -7.96 -6.39 23.90
C ALA A 67 -7.39 -5.81 25.20
N GLY A 68 -6.14 -6.10 25.52
CA GLY A 68 -5.43 -5.52 26.67
C GLY A 68 -5.27 -3.99 26.53
N ILE A 69 -4.93 -3.51 25.33
CA ILE A 69 -4.85 -2.08 25.02
C ILE A 69 -6.23 -1.44 25.18
N ALA A 70 -7.26 -2.01 24.57
CA ALA A 70 -8.64 -1.48 24.66
C ALA A 70 -9.14 -1.43 26.11
N PHE A 71 -8.81 -2.44 26.92
CA PHE A 71 -9.13 -2.45 28.36
C PHE A 71 -8.42 -1.32 29.12
N TYR A 72 -7.13 -1.15 28.88
CA TYR A 72 -6.32 -0.11 29.57
C TYR A 72 -6.78 1.30 29.21
N MET A 73 -7.25 1.50 27.98
CA MET A 73 -7.66 2.79 27.40
C MET A 73 -9.14 3.12 27.64
N ASP A 74 -9.91 2.21 28.23
CA ASP A 74 -11.38 2.31 28.28
C ASP A 74 -12.03 2.51 26.89
N SER A 75 -11.38 1.92 25.86
CA SER A 75 -11.80 1.98 24.47
C SER A 75 -12.68 0.79 24.08
N THR A 76 -13.26 0.85 22.88
CA THR A 76 -14.17 -0.20 22.42
C THR A 76 -13.45 -1.52 22.06
N TYR A 77 -13.96 -2.66 22.55
CA TYR A 77 -13.48 -3.98 22.12
C TYR A 77 -13.86 -4.34 20.69
N LEU A 78 -14.68 -3.53 20.03
CA LEU A 78 -15.05 -3.76 18.64
C LEU A 78 -13.86 -3.62 17.67
N ILE A 79 -12.81 -2.92 18.07
CA ILE A 79 -11.53 -2.87 17.32
C ILE A 79 -10.92 -4.29 17.16
N VAL A 80 -11.04 -5.15 18.18
CA VAL A 80 -10.54 -6.54 18.13
C VAL A 80 -11.38 -7.38 17.16
N VAL A 81 -12.69 -7.21 17.18
CA VAL A 81 -13.60 -7.90 16.25
C VAL A 81 -13.29 -7.48 14.81
N ALA A 82 -13.13 -6.18 14.58
CA ALA A 82 -12.77 -5.63 13.29
C ALA A 82 -11.41 -6.17 12.81
N PHE A 83 -10.41 -6.25 13.70
CA PHE A 83 -9.09 -6.82 13.41
C PHE A 83 -9.18 -8.27 12.94
N ILE A 84 -9.90 -9.13 13.65
CA ILE A 84 -10.05 -10.54 13.30
C ILE A 84 -10.73 -10.68 11.93
N ILE A 85 -11.78 -9.90 11.67
CA ILE A 85 -12.53 -9.99 10.41
C ILE A 85 -11.72 -9.39 9.26
N GLY A 86 -10.97 -8.30 9.47
CA GLY A 86 -10.04 -7.77 8.49
C GLY A 86 -8.97 -8.80 8.08
N ALA A 87 -8.41 -9.51 9.06
CA ALA A 87 -7.48 -10.61 8.83
C ALA A 87 -8.12 -11.73 7.98
N ILE A 88 -9.35 -12.13 8.30
CA ILE A 88 -10.08 -13.17 7.54
C ILE A 88 -10.34 -12.73 6.10
N PHE A 89 -10.76 -11.47 5.88
CA PHE A 89 -11.03 -10.96 4.54
C PHE A 89 -9.76 -10.90 3.69
N SER A 90 -8.63 -10.46 4.25
CA SER A 90 -7.34 -10.43 3.57
C SER A 90 -6.85 -11.83 3.18
N ALA A 91 -6.89 -12.77 4.12
CA ALA A 91 -6.58 -14.18 3.87
C ALA A 91 -7.50 -14.79 2.79
N PHE A 92 -8.79 -14.48 2.83
CA PHE A 92 -9.75 -14.96 1.83
C PHE A 92 -9.48 -14.36 0.44
N ALA A 93 -9.11 -13.09 0.34
CA ALA A 93 -8.75 -12.43 -0.91
C ALA A 93 -7.52 -13.10 -1.55
N GLY A 94 -6.45 -13.36 -0.78
CA GLY A 94 -5.28 -14.09 -1.24
C GLY A 94 -5.60 -15.53 -1.69
N ASN A 95 -6.37 -16.27 -0.88
CA ASN A 95 -6.81 -17.64 -1.22
C ASN A 95 -7.63 -17.71 -2.50
N MET A 96 -8.52 -16.75 -2.68
CA MET A 96 -9.34 -16.68 -3.91
C MET A 96 -8.46 -16.41 -5.13
N GLY A 97 -7.49 -15.50 -5.03
CA GLY A 97 -6.51 -15.20 -6.07
C GLY A 97 -5.71 -16.43 -6.48
N MET A 98 -5.09 -17.11 -5.51
CA MET A 98 -4.33 -18.34 -5.76
C MET A 98 -5.17 -19.42 -6.46
N LYS A 99 -6.39 -19.68 -5.95
CA LYS A 99 -7.26 -20.72 -6.53
C LYS A 99 -7.69 -20.44 -7.97
N ILE A 100 -7.91 -19.17 -8.33
CA ILE A 100 -8.25 -18.87 -9.73
C ILE A 100 -7.01 -18.90 -10.61
N ALA A 101 -5.86 -18.42 -10.14
CA ALA A 101 -4.61 -18.42 -10.90
C ALA A 101 -4.19 -19.85 -11.26
N THR A 102 -4.03 -20.74 -10.27
CA THR A 102 -3.64 -22.14 -10.49
C THR A 102 -4.54 -22.89 -11.46
N LYS A 103 -5.85 -22.63 -11.43
CA LYS A 103 -6.79 -23.24 -12.38
C LYS A 103 -6.80 -22.55 -13.75
N THR A 104 -6.33 -21.29 -13.84
CA THR A 104 -6.24 -20.54 -15.09
C THR A 104 -4.95 -20.89 -15.85
N ASN A 105 -3.85 -21.17 -15.16
CA ASN A 105 -2.54 -21.49 -15.75
C ASN A 105 -2.66 -22.53 -16.87
N VAL A 106 -3.14 -23.73 -16.55
CA VAL A 106 -3.31 -24.83 -17.51
C VAL A 106 -4.30 -24.50 -18.64
N ARG A 107 -5.34 -23.69 -18.35
CA ARG A 107 -6.31 -23.25 -19.36
C ARG A 107 -5.72 -22.24 -20.32
N THR A 108 -4.76 -21.44 -19.85
CA THR A 108 -3.98 -20.52 -20.69
C THR A 108 -3.06 -21.30 -21.62
N THR A 109 -2.36 -22.32 -21.11
CA THR A 109 -1.56 -23.24 -21.93
C THR A 109 -2.40 -23.89 -23.03
N GLN A 110 -3.57 -24.42 -22.66
CA GLN A 110 -4.48 -25.03 -23.63
C GLN A 110 -5.01 -24.01 -24.66
N ALA A 111 -5.32 -22.79 -24.24
CA ALA A 111 -5.76 -21.73 -25.15
C ALA A 111 -4.63 -21.30 -26.11
N ALA A 112 -3.38 -21.35 -25.66
CA ALA A 112 -2.20 -21.03 -26.47
C ALA A 112 -1.99 -22.04 -27.63
N LYS A 113 -2.45 -23.28 -27.50
CA LYS A 113 -2.49 -24.23 -28.64
C LYS A 113 -3.30 -23.68 -29.80
N THR A 114 -4.37 -22.97 -29.51
CA THR A 114 -5.27 -22.44 -30.54
C THR A 114 -4.79 -21.12 -31.10
N SER A 115 -4.54 -20.11 -30.21
CA SER A 115 -4.11 -18.79 -30.65
C SER A 115 -3.61 -17.92 -29.48
N LEU A 116 -2.71 -16.99 -29.78
CA LEU A 116 -2.24 -15.99 -28.82
C LEU A 116 -3.38 -15.10 -28.27
N PRO A 117 -4.35 -14.59 -29.09
CA PRO A 117 -5.52 -13.87 -28.58
C PRO A 117 -6.36 -14.65 -27.56
N ASN A 118 -6.53 -15.96 -27.78
CA ASN A 118 -7.27 -16.79 -26.82
C ASN A 118 -6.48 -17.00 -25.52
N ALA A 119 -5.16 -17.20 -25.60
CA ALA A 119 -4.30 -17.32 -24.43
C ALA A 119 -4.38 -16.04 -23.57
N LEU A 120 -4.22 -14.86 -24.17
CA LEU A 120 -4.39 -13.57 -23.47
C LEU A 120 -5.78 -13.43 -22.85
N LYS A 121 -6.83 -13.79 -23.57
CA LYS A 121 -8.21 -13.69 -23.07
C LYS A 121 -8.46 -14.55 -21.84
N VAL A 122 -7.83 -15.73 -21.76
CA VAL A 122 -7.99 -16.67 -20.63
C VAL A 122 -7.13 -16.20 -19.46
N SER A 123 -5.82 -15.91 -19.67
CA SER A 123 -4.91 -15.47 -18.63
C SER A 123 -5.36 -14.15 -17.98
N PHE A 124 -5.67 -13.13 -18.79
CA PHE A 124 -6.21 -11.87 -18.31
C PHE A 124 -7.61 -12.01 -17.69
N GLY A 125 -8.36 -13.04 -18.12
CA GLY A 125 -9.62 -13.44 -17.48
C GLY A 125 -9.43 -13.88 -16.03
N GLY A 126 -8.40 -14.66 -15.75
CA GLY A 126 -7.99 -15.05 -14.39
C GLY A 126 -7.59 -13.84 -13.55
N GLY A 127 -6.72 -12.97 -14.11
CA GLY A 127 -6.35 -11.72 -13.48
C GLY A 127 -7.55 -10.81 -13.18
N THR A 128 -8.52 -10.70 -14.10
CA THR A 128 -9.76 -9.93 -13.87
C THR A 128 -10.57 -10.46 -12.68
N VAL A 129 -10.66 -11.78 -12.50
CA VAL A 129 -11.34 -12.40 -11.35
C VAL A 129 -10.65 -11.99 -10.05
N MET A 130 -9.32 -12.02 -10.04
CA MET A 130 -8.54 -11.61 -8.88
C MET A 130 -8.73 -10.12 -8.57
N GLY A 131 -8.54 -9.24 -9.55
CA GLY A 131 -8.62 -7.79 -9.37
C GLY A 131 -9.98 -7.33 -8.84
N LEU A 132 -11.07 -7.76 -9.49
CA LEU A 132 -12.42 -7.42 -9.06
C LEU A 132 -12.80 -8.10 -7.73
N GLY A 133 -12.28 -9.28 -7.45
CA GLY A 133 -12.52 -9.99 -6.20
C GLY A 133 -11.88 -9.28 -5.01
N VAL A 134 -10.60 -8.92 -5.13
CA VAL A 134 -9.86 -8.22 -4.08
C VAL A 134 -10.46 -6.84 -3.79
N ALA A 135 -10.63 -6.00 -4.82
CA ALA A 135 -11.19 -4.66 -4.65
C ALA A 135 -12.65 -4.70 -4.17
N GLY A 136 -13.46 -5.63 -4.72
CA GLY A 136 -14.85 -5.83 -4.30
C GLY A 136 -14.97 -6.23 -2.83
N LEU A 137 -14.14 -7.16 -2.35
CA LEU A 137 -14.11 -7.57 -0.96
C LEU A 137 -13.61 -6.44 -0.04
N ALA A 138 -12.62 -5.66 -0.48
CA ALA A 138 -12.08 -4.55 0.30
C ALA A 138 -13.15 -3.46 0.53
N VAL A 139 -13.82 -3.02 -0.54
CA VAL A 139 -14.89 -2.00 -0.43
C VAL A 139 -16.09 -2.56 0.32
N LEU A 140 -16.47 -3.81 0.07
CA LEU A 140 -17.58 -4.45 0.79
C LEU A 140 -17.30 -4.51 2.29
N GLY A 141 -16.13 -5.03 2.70
CA GLY A 141 -15.75 -5.18 4.10
C GLY A 141 -15.68 -3.83 4.81
N LEU A 142 -14.91 -2.88 4.25
CA LEU A 142 -14.75 -1.56 4.84
C LEU A 142 -16.08 -0.83 4.99
N THR A 143 -16.91 -0.81 3.94
CA THR A 143 -18.19 -0.09 3.96
C THR A 143 -19.21 -0.76 4.88
N ALA A 144 -19.26 -2.10 4.90
CA ALA A 144 -20.16 -2.83 5.79
C ALA A 144 -19.83 -2.57 7.27
N PHE A 145 -18.53 -2.58 7.63
CA PHE A 145 -18.10 -2.27 8.98
C PHE A 145 -18.31 -0.80 9.33
N PHE A 146 -18.07 0.11 8.40
CA PHE A 146 -18.37 1.53 8.61
C PHE A 146 -19.86 1.74 8.93
N ILE A 147 -20.75 1.16 8.12
CA ILE A 147 -22.21 1.27 8.36
C ILE A 147 -22.59 0.62 9.70
N PHE A 148 -22.01 -0.54 10.02
CA PHE A 148 -22.27 -1.21 11.29
C PHE A 148 -21.85 -0.36 12.50
N PHE A 149 -20.64 0.20 12.50
CA PHE A 149 -20.13 1.04 13.58
C PHE A 149 -20.83 2.38 13.64
N PHE A 150 -21.14 2.99 12.50
CA PHE A 150 -21.91 4.21 12.42
C PHE A 150 -23.33 4.03 13.02
N GLN A 151 -23.96 2.89 12.74
CA GLN A 151 -25.25 2.55 13.36
C GLN A 151 -25.11 2.24 14.85
N TYR A 152 -24.03 1.58 15.25
CA TYR A 152 -23.85 1.14 16.64
C TYR A 152 -23.49 2.29 17.58
N PHE A 153 -22.60 3.21 17.19
CA PHE A 153 -22.12 4.30 18.03
C PHE A 153 -22.92 5.60 17.87
N MET A 154 -23.57 5.80 16.73
CA MET A 154 -24.22 7.07 16.36
C MET A 154 -25.69 6.89 15.91
N ASP A 155 -26.29 5.73 16.11
CA ASP A 155 -27.66 5.40 15.66
C ASP A 155 -27.93 5.70 14.17
N GLY A 156 -26.88 5.71 13.35
CA GLY A 156 -26.93 6.00 11.91
C GLY A 156 -27.21 7.46 11.56
N VAL A 157 -27.06 8.37 12.53
CA VAL A 157 -27.25 9.82 12.36
C VAL A 157 -26.00 10.53 12.85
N TRP A 158 -25.60 11.59 12.16
CA TRP A 158 -24.48 12.42 12.59
C TRP A 158 -24.74 13.04 13.97
N THR A 159 -23.84 12.85 14.92
CA THR A 159 -23.90 13.40 16.27
C THR A 159 -22.75 14.38 16.52
N SER A 160 -21.50 13.90 16.42
CA SER A 160 -20.32 14.72 16.63
C SER A 160 -19.09 14.14 15.92
N THR A 161 -18.07 14.96 15.75
CA THR A 161 -16.76 14.51 15.23
C THR A 161 -16.05 13.56 16.21
N SER A 162 -16.29 13.71 17.52
CA SER A 162 -15.74 12.83 18.56
C SER A 162 -16.33 11.41 18.47
N ASP A 163 -17.66 11.29 18.33
CA ASP A 163 -18.31 9.98 18.16
C ASP A 163 -17.85 9.31 16.85
N MET A 164 -17.70 10.10 15.77
CA MET A 164 -17.18 9.59 14.51
C MET A 164 -15.73 9.12 14.63
N THR A 165 -14.93 9.76 15.48
CA THR A 165 -13.55 9.29 15.76
C THR A 165 -13.58 7.87 16.34
N VAL A 166 -14.48 7.56 17.26
CA VAL A 166 -14.64 6.20 17.81
C VAL A 166 -15.02 5.19 16.72
N VAL A 167 -15.92 5.58 15.79
CA VAL A 167 -16.28 4.76 14.62
C VAL A 167 -15.05 4.45 13.77
N LEU A 168 -14.22 5.45 13.49
CA LEU A 168 -13.04 5.32 12.64
C LEU A 168 -11.90 4.58 13.35
N GLU A 169 -11.73 4.74 14.65
CA GLU A 169 -10.80 3.94 15.46
C GLU A 169 -11.16 2.45 15.44
N ALA A 170 -12.45 2.13 15.64
CA ALA A 170 -12.90 0.75 15.53
C ALA A 170 -12.65 0.18 14.14
N LEU A 171 -12.84 0.99 13.09
CA LEU A 171 -12.59 0.62 11.70
C LEU A 171 -11.09 0.45 11.39
N ALA A 172 -10.21 1.17 12.11
CA ALA A 172 -8.75 0.99 11.98
C ALA A 172 -8.31 -0.43 12.37
N GLY A 173 -9.04 -1.09 13.27
CA GLY A 173 -8.83 -2.51 13.58
C GLY A 173 -8.98 -3.39 12.34
N PHE A 174 -9.98 -3.17 11.48
CA PHE A 174 -10.17 -3.91 10.23
C PHE A 174 -8.97 -3.75 9.29
N SER A 175 -8.48 -2.53 9.12
CA SER A 175 -7.30 -2.23 8.31
C SER A 175 -6.04 -2.88 8.89
N LEU A 176 -5.83 -2.81 10.21
CA LEU A 176 -4.69 -3.42 10.90
C LEU A 176 -4.67 -4.94 10.72
N GLY A 177 -5.83 -5.59 10.83
CA GLY A 177 -5.96 -7.03 10.60
C GLY A 177 -5.61 -7.41 9.17
N ALA A 178 -6.12 -6.66 8.21
CA ALA A 178 -5.85 -6.86 6.78
C ALA A 178 -4.37 -6.73 6.43
N GLU A 179 -3.72 -5.66 6.86
CA GLU A 179 -2.30 -5.39 6.59
C GLU A 179 -1.37 -6.36 7.35
N SER A 180 -1.78 -6.83 8.54
CA SER A 180 -1.00 -7.83 9.28
C SER A 180 -0.92 -9.16 8.53
N ILE A 181 -2.03 -9.65 7.97
CA ILE A 181 -2.04 -10.84 7.12
C ILE A 181 -1.24 -10.61 5.85
N ALA A 182 -1.44 -9.45 5.21
CA ALA A 182 -0.71 -9.07 4.01
C ALA A 182 0.80 -9.12 4.19
N LEU A 183 1.32 -8.65 5.35
CA LEU A 183 2.75 -8.68 5.66
C LEU A 183 3.29 -10.10 5.61
N PHE A 184 2.69 -11.02 6.35
CA PHE A 184 3.17 -12.39 6.42
C PHE A 184 2.99 -13.13 5.09
N ALA A 185 1.83 -12.97 4.43
CA ALA A 185 1.58 -13.59 3.13
C ALA A 185 2.58 -13.09 2.06
N ARG A 186 2.91 -11.80 2.06
CA ARG A 186 3.87 -11.24 1.10
C ARG A 186 5.30 -11.67 1.40
N VAL A 187 5.72 -11.63 2.66
CA VAL A 187 7.07 -12.05 3.06
C VAL A 187 7.24 -13.56 2.92
N GLY A 188 6.29 -14.35 3.45
CA GLY A 188 6.31 -15.81 3.40
C GLY A 188 6.22 -16.34 1.97
N GLY A 189 5.24 -15.84 1.21
CA GLY A 189 5.09 -16.17 -0.21
C GLY A 189 6.31 -15.81 -1.03
N GLY A 190 6.87 -14.59 -0.86
CA GLY A 190 8.07 -14.15 -1.55
C GLY A 190 9.32 -14.97 -1.22
N ILE A 191 9.52 -15.35 0.05
CA ILE A 191 10.61 -16.26 0.44
C ILE A 191 10.41 -17.63 -0.20
N TYR A 192 9.17 -18.15 -0.20
CA TYR A 192 8.84 -19.42 -0.82
C TYR A 192 9.18 -19.44 -2.31
N THR A 193 8.62 -18.47 -3.06
CA THR A 193 8.80 -18.33 -4.50
C THR A 193 10.27 -18.27 -4.86
N LYS A 194 11.00 -17.36 -4.24
CA LYS A 194 12.40 -17.14 -4.64
C LYS A 194 13.37 -18.17 -4.08
N ALA A 195 13.01 -18.91 -3.03
CA ALA A 195 13.77 -20.10 -2.64
C ALA A 195 13.63 -21.25 -3.65
N ALA A 196 12.43 -21.43 -4.20
CA ALA A 196 12.18 -22.44 -5.23
C ALA A 196 12.84 -22.07 -6.55
N ASP A 197 12.62 -20.87 -7.05
CA ASP A 197 13.14 -20.33 -8.30
C ASP A 197 14.67 -20.28 -8.32
N VAL A 198 15.30 -19.59 -7.37
CA VAL A 198 16.78 -19.54 -7.25
C VAL A 198 17.36 -20.95 -7.06
N GLY A 199 16.68 -21.80 -6.27
CA GLY A 199 17.08 -23.19 -6.07
C GLY A 199 17.02 -24.02 -7.35
N ALA A 200 15.94 -23.87 -8.12
CA ALA A 200 15.74 -24.53 -9.41
C ALA A 200 16.80 -24.06 -10.44
N ASP A 201 17.04 -22.76 -10.51
CA ASP A 201 17.97 -22.14 -11.43
C ASP A 201 19.41 -22.53 -11.14
N LEU A 202 19.87 -22.43 -9.91
CA LEU A 202 21.25 -22.78 -9.53
C LEU A 202 21.55 -24.26 -9.72
N ALA A 203 20.62 -25.15 -9.32
CA ALA A 203 20.83 -26.58 -9.48
C ALA A 203 20.60 -27.06 -10.93
N GLY A 204 19.57 -26.55 -11.61
CA GLY A 204 19.21 -26.94 -12.96
C GLY A 204 20.09 -26.28 -14.03
N LYS A 205 20.00 -24.96 -14.18
CA LYS A 205 20.66 -24.21 -15.25
C LYS A 205 22.17 -24.13 -15.06
N VAL A 206 22.67 -23.93 -13.82
CA VAL A 206 24.08 -23.67 -13.58
C VAL A 206 24.86 -24.95 -13.33
N GLN A 207 24.34 -25.90 -12.51
CA GLN A 207 25.06 -27.10 -12.15
C GLN A 207 24.79 -28.29 -13.08
N ALA A 208 23.53 -28.49 -13.52
CA ALA A 208 23.14 -29.64 -14.35
C ALA A 208 23.03 -29.33 -15.83
N ASP A 209 23.10 -28.04 -16.23
CA ASP A 209 22.98 -27.53 -17.61
C ASP A 209 21.70 -28.01 -18.33
N ILE A 210 20.60 -28.09 -17.57
CA ILE A 210 19.27 -28.41 -18.10
C ILE A 210 18.44 -27.12 -18.30
N PRO A 211 17.51 -27.11 -19.29
CA PRO A 211 16.65 -25.94 -19.55
C PRO A 211 15.82 -25.51 -18.36
N GLU A 212 15.30 -24.30 -18.42
CA GLU A 212 14.27 -23.78 -17.51
C GLU A 212 12.99 -24.59 -17.68
N ASP A 213 12.27 -24.83 -16.62
CA ASP A 213 11.02 -25.61 -16.57
C ASP A 213 11.18 -27.07 -17.03
N ASP A 214 12.38 -27.60 -17.11
CA ASP A 214 12.60 -28.98 -17.50
C ASP A 214 11.96 -29.95 -16.49
N PRO A 215 11.15 -30.92 -16.95
CA PRO A 215 10.43 -31.86 -16.07
C PRO A 215 11.37 -32.75 -15.23
N ARG A 216 12.65 -32.82 -15.56
CA ARG A 216 13.69 -33.53 -14.78
C ARG A 216 14.09 -32.78 -13.52
N ASN A 217 13.90 -31.46 -13.48
CA ASN A 217 14.21 -30.64 -12.31
C ASN A 217 13.15 -30.80 -11.21
N PRO A 218 13.48 -31.38 -10.04
CA PRO A 218 12.52 -31.58 -8.96
C PRO A 218 11.93 -30.28 -8.38
N ALA A 219 12.60 -29.16 -8.54
CA ALA A 219 12.16 -27.88 -8.00
C ALA A 219 11.14 -27.13 -8.91
N THR A 220 10.96 -27.51 -10.17
CA THR A 220 10.08 -26.81 -11.12
C THR A 220 8.63 -26.70 -10.65
N ILE A 221 8.07 -27.77 -10.04
CA ILE A 221 6.72 -27.68 -9.46
C ILE A 221 6.70 -26.72 -8.27
N ALA A 222 7.73 -26.72 -7.41
CA ALA A 222 7.80 -25.80 -6.28
C ALA A 222 7.92 -24.35 -6.73
N ASP A 223 8.62 -24.08 -7.81
CA ASP A 223 8.74 -22.78 -8.45
C ASP A 223 7.38 -22.27 -8.95
N ASN A 224 6.70 -23.05 -9.78
CA ASN A 224 5.35 -22.73 -10.24
C ASN A 224 4.33 -22.58 -9.09
N VAL A 225 4.45 -23.32 -8.00
CA VAL A 225 3.67 -23.11 -6.77
C VAL A 225 3.99 -21.73 -6.18
N GLY A 226 5.27 -21.36 -6.17
CA GLY A 226 5.77 -20.10 -5.66
C GLY A 226 5.05 -18.90 -6.27
N ASP A 227 5.02 -18.79 -7.59
CA ASP A 227 4.35 -17.72 -8.29
C ASP A 227 2.89 -17.55 -7.88
N ASN A 228 2.17 -18.67 -7.70
CA ASN A 228 0.77 -18.64 -7.29
C ASN A 228 0.59 -18.21 -5.82
N VAL A 229 1.51 -18.53 -4.93
CA VAL A 229 1.38 -18.17 -3.50
C VAL A 229 2.06 -16.83 -3.17
N GLY A 230 3.20 -16.53 -3.77
CA GLY A 230 3.95 -15.26 -3.57
C GLY A 230 3.39 -14.12 -4.40
N ASP A 231 3.41 -14.29 -5.74
CA ASP A 231 3.09 -13.20 -6.65
C ASP A 231 1.58 -13.05 -6.92
N VAL A 232 0.76 -14.06 -6.66
CA VAL A 232 -0.69 -13.91 -6.74
C VAL A 232 -1.32 -13.74 -5.35
N ALA A 233 -1.21 -14.73 -4.46
CA ALA A 233 -1.90 -14.65 -3.16
C ALA A 233 -1.34 -13.54 -2.27
N GLY A 234 -0.02 -13.44 -2.15
CA GLY A 234 0.65 -12.41 -1.35
C GLY A 234 0.35 -11.00 -1.86
N MET A 235 0.36 -10.79 -3.18
CA MET A 235 0.01 -9.50 -3.80
C MET A 235 -1.48 -9.17 -3.60
N GLY A 236 -2.37 -10.18 -3.69
CA GLY A 236 -3.79 -9.99 -3.45
C GLY A 236 -4.08 -9.51 -2.04
N ALA A 237 -3.41 -10.07 -1.04
CA ALA A 237 -3.53 -9.64 0.35
C ALA A 237 -2.94 -8.22 0.55
N ASP A 238 -1.78 -7.89 -0.06
CA ASP A 238 -1.15 -6.57 0.02
C ASP A 238 -2.06 -5.48 -0.56
N LEU A 239 -2.57 -5.66 -1.77
CA LEU A 239 -3.44 -4.66 -2.41
C LEU A 239 -4.81 -4.58 -1.74
N PHE A 240 -5.32 -5.67 -1.14
CA PHE A 240 -6.50 -5.61 -0.27
C PHE A 240 -6.26 -4.68 0.92
N GLY A 241 -5.19 -4.89 1.67
CA GLY A 241 -4.82 -4.06 2.80
C GLY A 241 -4.57 -2.60 2.40
N SER A 242 -3.83 -2.37 1.30
CA SER A 242 -3.56 -1.04 0.75
C SER A 242 -4.83 -0.26 0.43
N TYR A 243 -5.80 -0.94 -0.19
CA TYR A 243 -7.08 -0.32 -0.55
C TYR A 243 -7.87 0.11 0.69
N VAL A 244 -7.98 -0.78 1.67
CA VAL A 244 -8.64 -0.51 2.95
C VAL A 244 -7.96 0.63 3.71
N ALA A 245 -6.63 0.56 3.85
CA ALA A 245 -5.86 1.56 4.59
C ALA A 245 -5.94 2.96 3.98
N THR A 246 -5.89 3.04 2.64
CA THR A 246 -5.98 4.32 1.91
C THR A 246 -7.34 4.98 2.10
N VAL A 247 -8.42 4.21 1.92
CA VAL A 247 -9.79 4.74 2.08
C VAL A 247 -10.03 5.14 3.52
N LEU A 248 -9.60 4.32 4.49
CA LEU A 248 -9.72 4.66 5.92
C LEU A 248 -8.98 5.95 6.27
N ALA A 249 -7.73 6.12 5.84
CA ALA A 249 -6.96 7.34 6.10
C ALA A 249 -7.68 8.59 5.56
N ALA A 250 -8.24 8.49 4.35
CA ALA A 250 -9.00 9.59 3.77
C ALA A 250 -10.33 9.86 4.51
N MET A 251 -10.98 8.82 5.07
CA MET A 251 -12.18 8.97 5.92
C MET A 251 -11.84 9.69 7.23
N VAL A 252 -10.71 9.33 7.88
CA VAL A 252 -10.24 10.01 9.10
C VAL A 252 -9.99 11.49 8.85
N LEU A 253 -9.30 11.81 7.76
CA LEU A 253 -9.05 13.22 7.38
C LEU A 253 -10.33 13.92 6.92
N GLY A 254 -11.30 13.21 6.36
CA GLY A 254 -12.64 13.74 6.09
C GLY A 254 -13.39 14.15 7.37
N ASN A 255 -13.25 13.38 8.45
CA ASN A 255 -13.80 13.76 9.77
C ASN A 255 -13.11 15.01 10.33
N TYR A 256 -11.79 15.13 10.09
CA TYR A 256 -11.03 16.32 10.48
C TYR A 256 -11.50 17.58 9.74
N VAL A 257 -11.77 17.48 8.44
CA VAL A 257 -12.38 18.59 7.65
C VAL A 257 -13.72 19.03 8.26
N ILE A 258 -14.57 18.08 8.67
CA ILE A 258 -15.84 18.41 9.31
C ILE A 258 -15.60 19.13 10.65
N LYS A 259 -14.59 18.71 11.42
CA LYS A 259 -14.17 19.38 12.66
C LYS A 259 -13.76 20.83 12.42
N ASP A 260 -12.92 21.07 11.39
CA ASP A 260 -12.46 22.41 11.02
C ASP A 260 -13.61 23.34 10.59
N MET A 261 -14.68 22.76 10.03
CA MET A 261 -15.90 23.49 9.69
C MET A 261 -16.87 23.71 10.86
N GLY A 262 -16.38 23.55 12.10
CA GLY A 262 -17.20 23.76 13.31
C GLY A 262 -18.04 22.56 13.72
N GLY A 263 -17.71 21.36 13.23
CA GLY A 263 -18.35 20.11 13.64
C GLY A 263 -19.62 19.74 12.88
N ALA A 264 -20.04 20.52 11.89
CA ALA A 264 -21.22 20.24 11.07
C ALA A 264 -21.07 20.78 9.65
N ILE A 265 -21.54 20.00 8.67
CA ILE A 265 -21.59 20.38 7.26
C ILE A 265 -23.04 20.22 6.77
N GLU A 266 -23.55 21.20 6.02
CA GLU A 266 -24.79 21.07 5.28
C GLU A 266 -24.50 20.43 3.91
N ASP A 267 -24.79 19.14 3.76
CA ASP A 267 -24.67 18.40 2.51
C ASP A 267 -25.87 17.47 2.28
N ALA A 268 -25.97 16.91 1.08
CA ALA A 268 -27.03 15.93 0.74
C ALA A 268 -26.81 14.54 1.40
N PHE A 269 -25.74 14.36 2.17
CA PHE A 269 -25.28 13.08 2.74
C PHE A 269 -25.39 13.01 4.28
N GLY A 270 -26.10 13.96 4.88
CA GLY A 270 -26.32 14.02 6.33
C GLY A 270 -25.12 14.54 7.11
N GLY A 271 -24.31 15.39 6.49
CA GLY A 271 -23.15 16.01 7.13
C GLY A 271 -21.86 15.19 7.06
N ILE A 272 -21.86 14.04 6.38
CA ILE A 272 -20.69 13.12 6.31
C ILE A 272 -20.11 12.96 4.91
N GLY A 273 -20.39 13.89 4.01
CA GLY A 273 -19.89 13.87 2.62
C GLY A 273 -18.37 13.68 2.50
N PRO A 274 -17.54 14.44 3.23
CA PRO A 274 -16.09 14.27 3.21
C PRO A 274 -15.61 12.88 3.65
N ILE A 275 -16.33 12.21 4.54
CA ILE A 275 -16.01 10.84 5.00
C ILE A 275 -16.46 9.81 3.96
N LEU A 276 -17.60 10.01 3.32
CA LEU A 276 -18.15 9.09 2.32
C LEU A 276 -17.47 9.19 0.95
N LEU A 277 -16.88 10.32 0.62
CA LEU A 277 -16.27 10.56 -0.70
C LEU A 277 -15.20 9.52 -1.06
N PRO A 278 -14.20 9.20 -0.22
CA PRO A 278 -13.18 8.22 -0.58
C PRO A 278 -13.78 6.81 -0.79
N MET A 279 -14.77 6.41 0.01
CA MET A 279 -15.48 5.13 -0.20
C MET A 279 -16.26 5.13 -1.52
N SER A 280 -16.85 6.26 -1.91
CA SER A 280 -17.59 6.40 -3.16
C SER A 280 -16.66 6.36 -4.37
N ILE A 281 -15.50 7.01 -4.30
CA ILE A 281 -14.44 6.93 -5.30
C ILE A 281 -13.98 5.47 -5.47
N ALA A 282 -13.77 4.77 -4.36
CA ALA A 282 -13.39 3.36 -4.35
C ALA A 282 -14.45 2.48 -5.01
N GLY A 283 -15.72 2.64 -4.65
CA GLY A 283 -16.84 1.88 -5.23
C GLY A 283 -16.99 2.10 -6.75
N VAL A 284 -16.98 3.35 -7.20
CA VAL A 284 -17.04 3.71 -8.63
C VAL A 284 -15.84 3.15 -9.38
N GLY A 285 -14.66 3.15 -8.76
CA GLY A 285 -13.43 2.59 -9.30
C GLY A 285 -13.56 1.11 -9.69
N ILE A 286 -14.31 0.31 -8.93
CA ILE A 286 -14.60 -1.10 -9.26
C ILE A 286 -15.35 -1.21 -10.60
N ILE A 287 -16.40 -0.39 -10.78
CA ILE A 287 -17.21 -0.42 -12.01
C ILE A 287 -16.39 0.07 -13.21
N ILE A 288 -15.58 1.10 -13.02
CA ILE A 288 -14.70 1.62 -14.06
C ILE A 288 -13.63 0.58 -14.44
N SER A 289 -13.02 -0.06 -13.44
CA SER A 289 -12.05 -1.13 -13.70
C SER A 289 -12.68 -2.30 -14.45
N LEU A 290 -13.90 -2.68 -14.12
CA LEU A 290 -14.66 -3.68 -14.88
C LEU A 290 -14.77 -3.27 -16.37
N ILE A 291 -15.14 -2.02 -16.64
CA ILE A 291 -15.21 -1.49 -18.02
C ILE A 291 -13.83 -1.54 -18.67
N GLY A 292 -12.79 -1.10 -17.98
CA GLY A 292 -11.41 -1.15 -18.45
C GLY A 292 -10.95 -2.55 -18.87
N THR A 293 -11.31 -3.59 -18.11
CA THR A 293 -10.96 -4.97 -18.44
C THR A 293 -11.63 -5.47 -19.74
N LEU A 294 -12.76 -4.88 -20.14
CA LEU A 294 -13.43 -5.25 -21.41
C LEU A 294 -12.73 -4.69 -22.65
N LEU A 295 -11.86 -3.67 -22.45
CA LEU A 295 -11.14 -3.01 -23.55
C LEU A 295 -9.84 -3.75 -23.92
N VAL A 296 -9.34 -4.63 -23.05
CA VAL A 296 -8.11 -5.41 -23.31
C VAL A 296 -8.35 -6.51 -24.32
N LYS A 297 -7.86 -6.31 -25.54
CA LYS A 297 -8.04 -7.26 -26.65
C LYS A 297 -6.91 -7.13 -27.67
N ILE A 298 -6.46 -8.28 -28.20
CA ILE A 298 -5.64 -8.38 -29.40
C ILE A 298 -6.39 -9.24 -30.42
N SER A 299 -6.09 -9.08 -31.71
CA SER A 299 -6.82 -9.78 -32.81
C SER A 299 -5.91 -10.66 -33.65
N SER A 300 -4.59 -10.42 -33.66
CA SER A 300 -3.63 -11.13 -34.50
C SER A 300 -2.93 -12.26 -33.75
N ASN A 301 -2.69 -13.39 -34.40
CA ASN A 301 -1.81 -14.44 -33.91
C ASN A 301 -0.32 -14.08 -34.02
N ASP A 302 0.02 -13.17 -34.92
CA ASP A 302 1.37 -12.68 -35.15
C ASP A 302 1.67 -11.43 -34.30
N ALA A 303 0.84 -11.16 -33.26
CA ALA A 303 1.04 -10.06 -32.33
C ALA A 303 2.32 -10.33 -31.53
N LYS A 304 3.09 -9.26 -31.32
CA LYS A 304 4.32 -9.26 -30.52
C LYS A 304 4.03 -8.73 -29.11
N GLU A 305 5.03 -8.80 -28.23
CA GLU A 305 4.99 -8.28 -26.86
C GLU A 305 4.47 -6.83 -26.82
N ALA A 306 4.93 -5.97 -27.74
CA ALA A 306 4.51 -4.57 -27.84
C ALA A 306 3.00 -4.42 -28.12
N ASP A 307 2.39 -5.33 -28.87
CA ASP A 307 0.94 -5.29 -29.17
C ASP A 307 0.11 -5.72 -27.95
N VAL A 308 0.60 -6.73 -27.22
CA VAL A 308 -0.03 -7.19 -25.98
C VAL A 308 0.07 -6.10 -24.92
N GLN A 309 1.27 -5.52 -24.72
CA GLN A 309 1.49 -4.40 -23.79
C GLN A 309 0.58 -3.21 -24.11
N LYS A 310 0.46 -2.86 -25.40
CA LYS A 310 -0.43 -1.78 -25.85
C LYS A 310 -1.89 -2.06 -25.52
N ALA A 311 -2.35 -3.31 -25.66
CA ALA A 311 -3.73 -3.69 -25.33
C ALA A 311 -4.01 -3.53 -23.82
N LEU A 312 -3.08 -3.94 -22.96
CA LEU A 312 -3.18 -3.75 -21.52
C LEU A 312 -3.16 -2.25 -21.14
N ASN A 313 -2.26 -1.49 -21.76
CA ASN A 313 -2.14 -0.05 -21.54
C ASN A 313 -3.42 0.70 -21.96
N ILE A 314 -4.09 0.31 -23.06
CA ILE A 314 -5.38 0.91 -23.47
C ILE A 314 -6.44 0.74 -22.37
N GLY A 315 -6.58 -0.46 -21.82
CA GLY A 315 -7.52 -0.71 -20.71
C GLY A 315 -7.20 0.13 -19.47
N ASN A 316 -5.92 0.22 -19.12
CA ASN A 316 -5.45 0.99 -17.97
C ASN A 316 -5.68 2.49 -18.14
N TRP A 317 -5.24 3.08 -19.25
CA TRP A 317 -5.42 4.52 -19.53
C TRP A 317 -6.89 4.91 -19.63
N ALA A 318 -7.72 4.06 -20.22
CA ALA A 318 -9.17 4.28 -20.26
C ALA A 318 -9.77 4.28 -18.84
N ALA A 319 -9.33 3.37 -17.96
CA ALA A 319 -9.78 3.35 -16.57
C ALA A 319 -9.35 4.63 -15.84
N ILE A 320 -8.10 5.06 -15.96
CA ILE A 320 -7.59 6.30 -15.35
C ILE A 320 -8.43 7.51 -15.81
N ALA A 321 -8.68 7.65 -17.12
CA ALA A 321 -9.47 8.74 -17.67
C ALA A 321 -10.92 8.74 -17.16
N MET A 322 -11.55 7.57 -17.07
CA MET A 322 -12.91 7.43 -16.52
C MET A 322 -12.96 7.74 -15.03
N VAL A 323 -11.94 7.34 -14.24
CA VAL A 323 -11.84 7.71 -12.82
C VAL A 323 -11.69 9.21 -12.65
N ALA A 324 -10.92 9.90 -13.50
CA ALA A 324 -10.81 11.36 -13.45
C ALA A 324 -12.17 12.05 -13.63
N VAL A 325 -12.96 11.60 -14.61
CA VAL A 325 -14.33 12.12 -14.84
C VAL A 325 -15.24 11.80 -13.64
N ALA A 326 -15.15 10.60 -13.10
CA ALA A 326 -15.95 10.19 -11.94
C ALA A 326 -15.59 11.01 -10.70
N CYS A 327 -14.30 11.25 -10.43
CA CYS A 327 -13.85 12.11 -9.33
C CYS A 327 -14.42 13.52 -9.45
N TYR A 328 -14.46 14.12 -10.66
CA TYR A 328 -15.10 15.41 -10.85
C TYR A 328 -16.57 15.39 -10.43
N GLY A 329 -17.32 14.39 -10.90
CA GLY A 329 -18.74 14.26 -10.56
C GLY A 329 -18.97 14.00 -9.07
N LEU A 330 -18.19 13.13 -8.45
CA LEU A 330 -18.33 12.81 -7.02
C LEU A 330 -17.96 13.99 -6.14
N VAL A 331 -16.83 14.65 -6.40
CA VAL A 331 -16.38 15.81 -5.63
C VAL A 331 -17.40 16.94 -5.66
N THR A 332 -17.89 17.31 -6.87
CA THR A 332 -18.87 18.40 -7.02
C THR A 332 -20.24 18.05 -6.47
N TRP A 333 -20.58 16.77 -6.33
CA TRP A 333 -21.86 16.32 -5.80
C TRP A 333 -21.84 16.12 -4.28
N MET A 334 -20.71 15.66 -3.72
CA MET A 334 -20.62 15.21 -2.34
C MET A 334 -20.02 16.24 -1.38
N LEU A 335 -19.23 17.18 -1.89
CA LEU A 335 -18.62 18.22 -1.07
C LEU A 335 -19.34 19.56 -1.23
N PRO A 336 -19.36 20.40 -0.17
CA PRO A 336 -19.77 21.80 -0.27
C PRO A 336 -18.90 22.57 -1.29
N GLU A 337 -19.43 23.66 -1.85
CA GLU A 337 -18.65 24.49 -2.79
C GLU A 337 -17.35 25.01 -2.17
N THR A 338 -17.40 25.40 -0.90
CA THR A 338 -16.25 25.85 -0.11
C THR A 338 -16.22 25.13 1.23
N MET A 339 -15.02 24.76 1.67
CA MET A 339 -14.75 24.12 2.95
C MET A 339 -13.62 24.87 3.65
N GLN A 340 -13.65 24.89 4.98
CA GLN A 340 -12.52 25.36 5.79
C GLN A 340 -11.66 24.16 6.20
N MET A 341 -10.36 24.30 6.03
CA MET A 341 -9.38 23.28 6.41
C MET A 341 -8.19 23.94 7.10
N ASP A 342 -7.74 23.37 8.21
CA ASP A 342 -6.49 23.78 8.83
C ASP A 342 -5.30 23.15 8.08
N PHE A 343 -4.38 24.02 7.68
CA PHE A 343 -3.11 23.62 7.06
C PHE A 343 -2.01 23.60 8.13
N PHE A 344 -2.14 22.72 9.09
CA PHE A 344 -1.18 22.45 10.17
C PHE A 344 -0.06 23.51 10.35
N GLY A 345 -0.36 24.53 11.17
CA GLY A 345 0.55 25.65 11.42
C GLY A 345 0.39 26.87 10.53
N GLU A 346 -0.41 26.79 9.43
CA GLU A 346 -0.73 27.94 8.57
C GLU A 346 -2.13 28.51 8.85
N GLY A 347 -2.91 27.83 9.71
CA GLY A 347 -4.27 28.20 10.08
C GLY A 347 -5.34 27.78 9.09
N LEU A 348 -6.59 28.11 9.40
CA LEU A 348 -7.77 27.78 8.58
C LEU A 348 -7.74 28.54 7.24
N GLN A 349 -7.93 27.76 6.16
CA GLN A 349 -8.01 28.29 4.80
C GLN A 349 -9.32 27.88 4.12
N ASP A 350 -9.90 28.78 3.33
CA ASP A 350 -11.07 28.49 2.50
C ASP A 350 -10.65 27.72 1.24
N ILE A 351 -11.13 26.50 1.09
CA ILE A 351 -10.81 25.58 0.00
C ILE A 351 -12.07 25.30 -0.80
N SER A 352 -12.03 25.58 -2.10
CA SER A 352 -13.14 25.19 -3.00
C SER A 352 -13.07 23.69 -3.32
N SER A 353 -14.21 23.03 -3.46
CA SER A 353 -14.31 21.61 -3.82
C SER A 353 -13.55 21.26 -5.10
N ILE A 354 -13.47 22.19 -6.07
CA ILE A 354 -12.70 21.96 -7.29
C ILE A 354 -11.19 21.77 -7.05
N ARG A 355 -10.61 22.37 -5.99
CA ARG A 355 -9.22 22.13 -5.62
C ARG A 355 -9.00 20.70 -5.12
N VAL A 356 -10.01 20.14 -4.44
CA VAL A 356 -10.02 18.73 -4.04
C VAL A 356 -10.02 17.81 -5.27
N PHE A 357 -10.80 18.13 -6.28
CA PHE A 357 -10.76 17.41 -7.55
C PHE A 357 -9.38 17.48 -8.22
N TYR A 358 -8.71 18.65 -8.22
CA TYR A 358 -7.36 18.74 -8.75
C TYR A 358 -6.36 17.88 -7.95
N ALA A 359 -6.53 17.75 -6.62
CA ALA A 359 -5.74 16.83 -5.82
C ALA A 359 -5.96 15.36 -6.24
N CYS A 360 -7.20 14.95 -6.54
CA CYS A 360 -7.48 13.63 -7.13
C CYS A 360 -6.75 13.41 -8.45
N LEU A 361 -6.73 14.43 -9.34
CA LEU A 361 -5.99 14.36 -10.60
C LEU A 361 -4.49 14.20 -10.38
N VAL A 362 -3.92 14.88 -9.40
CA VAL A 362 -2.50 14.70 -9.03
C VAL A 362 -2.22 13.24 -8.70
N GLY A 363 -3.07 12.59 -7.91
CA GLY A 363 -2.92 11.16 -7.58
C GLY A 363 -2.94 10.25 -8.81
N LEU A 364 -3.87 10.48 -9.74
CA LEU A 364 -3.95 9.72 -10.99
C LEU A 364 -2.72 9.94 -11.88
N VAL A 365 -2.22 11.18 -11.99
CA VAL A 365 -1.01 11.51 -12.75
C VAL A 365 0.22 10.85 -12.14
N VAL A 366 0.31 10.80 -10.81
CA VAL A 366 1.43 10.13 -10.11
C VAL A 366 1.40 8.63 -10.37
N GLY A 367 0.25 7.98 -10.24
CA GLY A 367 0.12 6.55 -10.54
C GLY A 367 0.54 6.22 -11.97
N ALA A 368 0.09 7.01 -12.94
CA ALA A 368 0.47 6.89 -14.33
C ALA A 368 1.96 7.17 -14.58
N GLY A 369 2.50 8.21 -13.95
CA GLY A 369 3.89 8.61 -14.09
C GLY A 369 4.88 7.60 -13.50
N ILE A 370 4.58 7.04 -12.33
CA ILE A 370 5.40 5.97 -11.72
C ILE A 370 5.37 4.72 -12.61
N SER A 371 4.19 4.35 -13.12
CA SER A 371 4.09 3.23 -14.07
C SER A 371 4.98 3.45 -15.30
N ALA A 372 4.94 4.64 -15.89
CA ALA A 372 5.77 4.98 -17.05
C ALA A 372 7.27 5.01 -16.73
N PHE A 373 7.68 5.52 -15.56
CA PHE A 373 9.09 5.49 -15.16
C PHE A 373 9.56 4.06 -14.87
N THR A 374 8.73 3.24 -14.21
CA THR A 374 9.06 1.83 -13.97
C THR A 374 9.21 1.09 -15.30
N GLU A 375 8.26 1.25 -16.23
CA GLU A 375 8.35 0.66 -17.57
C GLU A 375 9.63 1.10 -18.33
N TYR A 376 10.02 2.37 -18.22
CA TYR A 376 11.25 2.86 -18.82
C TYR A 376 12.52 2.17 -18.25
N TYR A 377 12.57 1.94 -16.92
CA TYR A 377 13.74 1.34 -16.28
C TYR A 377 13.77 -0.18 -16.33
N THR A 378 12.61 -0.83 -16.49
CA THR A 378 12.48 -2.29 -16.43
C THR A 378 12.00 -2.93 -17.74
N GLY A 379 11.41 -2.15 -18.66
CA GLY A 379 10.82 -2.68 -19.90
C GLY A 379 11.82 -3.27 -20.86
N LEU A 380 11.49 -4.42 -21.44
CA LEU A 380 12.33 -5.12 -22.42
C LEU A 380 12.75 -4.20 -23.58
N GLY A 381 14.00 -4.26 -23.99
CA GLY A 381 14.54 -3.42 -25.08
C GLY A 381 14.78 -1.95 -24.74
N SER A 382 14.48 -1.52 -23.52
CA SER A 382 14.76 -0.15 -23.06
C SER A 382 16.26 0.12 -22.95
N LYS A 383 16.65 1.39 -23.02
CA LYS A 383 18.08 1.77 -22.90
C LYS A 383 18.75 1.28 -21.60
N PRO A 384 18.10 1.38 -20.40
CA PRO A 384 18.68 0.82 -19.19
C PRO A 384 18.92 -0.67 -19.27
N ILE A 385 17.98 -1.44 -19.81
CA ILE A 385 18.11 -2.90 -19.98
C ILE A 385 19.23 -3.25 -20.93
N LEU A 386 19.27 -2.63 -22.12
CA LEU A 386 20.33 -2.86 -23.09
C LEU A 386 21.71 -2.54 -22.54
N LYS A 387 21.83 -1.58 -21.62
CA LYS A 387 23.09 -1.30 -20.92
C LYS A 387 23.50 -2.45 -20.00
N ILE A 388 22.56 -3.05 -19.26
CA ILE A 388 22.85 -4.22 -18.40
C ILE A 388 23.24 -5.41 -19.27
N VAL A 389 22.51 -5.67 -20.38
CA VAL A 389 22.84 -6.70 -21.38
C VAL A 389 24.26 -6.52 -21.93
N GLN A 390 24.62 -5.29 -22.30
CA GLN A 390 25.97 -5.01 -22.77
C GLN A 390 27.04 -5.29 -21.72
N GLN A 391 26.80 -4.93 -20.46
CA GLN A 391 27.74 -5.20 -19.37
C GLN A 391 27.84 -6.70 -19.03
N SER A 392 26.82 -7.50 -19.34
CA SER A 392 26.85 -8.96 -19.17
C SER A 392 27.96 -9.62 -20.01
N SER A 393 28.35 -9.00 -21.15
CA SER A 393 29.43 -9.51 -22.01
C SER A 393 30.82 -9.49 -21.34
N THR A 394 30.99 -8.72 -20.27
CA THR A 394 32.23 -8.63 -19.51
C THR A 394 32.21 -9.44 -18.22
N GLY A 395 31.08 -10.08 -17.89
CA GLY A 395 30.92 -11.02 -16.79
C GLY A 395 29.87 -10.64 -15.76
N ALA A 396 29.66 -11.51 -14.77
CA ALA A 396 28.65 -11.37 -13.74
C ALA A 396 28.85 -10.13 -12.85
N GLY A 397 30.09 -9.81 -12.47
CA GLY A 397 30.38 -8.66 -11.61
C GLY A 397 29.95 -7.32 -12.22
N THR A 398 30.20 -7.12 -13.51
CA THR A 398 29.80 -5.91 -14.25
C THR A 398 28.31 -5.84 -14.49
N ASN A 399 27.65 -6.99 -14.71
CA ASN A 399 26.20 -7.10 -14.77
C ASN A 399 25.58 -6.67 -13.44
N ILE A 400 26.04 -7.20 -12.29
CA ILE A 400 25.54 -6.87 -10.96
C ILE A 400 25.67 -5.36 -10.70
N ILE A 401 26.84 -4.77 -10.97
CA ILE A 401 27.06 -3.33 -10.79
C ILE A 401 26.09 -2.52 -11.68
N ALA A 402 25.87 -2.93 -12.93
CA ALA A 402 24.99 -2.21 -13.85
C ALA A 402 23.52 -2.23 -13.38
N GLY A 403 23.02 -3.36 -12.88
CA GLY A 403 21.66 -3.47 -12.37
C GLY A 403 21.46 -2.67 -11.07
N LEU A 404 22.40 -2.76 -10.11
CA LEU A 404 22.38 -1.93 -8.91
C LEU A 404 22.34 -0.43 -9.27
N ALA A 405 23.22 0.00 -10.17
CA ALA A 405 23.25 1.40 -10.60
C ALA A 405 21.96 1.82 -11.30
N THR A 406 21.36 0.97 -12.13
CA THR A 406 20.08 1.23 -12.80
C THR A 406 18.95 1.39 -11.78
N GLY A 407 18.85 0.48 -10.81
CA GLY A 407 17.86 0.58 -9.75
C GLY A 407 18.04 1.84 -8.89
N MET A 408 19.29 2.19 -8.50
CA MET A 408 19.56 3.41 -7.73
C MET A 408 19.18 4.68 -8.53
N ILE A 409 19.52 4.76 -9.81
CA ILE A 409 19.16 5.92 -10.64
C ILE A 409 17.65 6.03 -10.83
N SER A 410 16.92 4.92 -10.90
CA SER A 410 15.47 4.92 -11.08
C SER A 410 14.72 5.61 -9.92
N THR A 411 15.32 5.66 -8.72
CA THR A 411 14.72 6.36 -7.58
C THR A 411 14.60 7.87 -7.81
N PHE A 412 15.50 8.46 -8.60
CA PHE A 412 15.53 9.92 -8.81
C PHE A 412 14.23 10.47 -9.40
N SER A 413 13.80 9.94 -10.54
CA SER A 413 12.57 10.39 -11.20
C SER A 413 11.32 10.11 -10.38
N SER A 414 11.26 8.91 -9.78
CA SER A 414 10.12 8.48 -8.97
C SER A 414 9.96 9.34 -7.72
N VAL A 415 11.05 9.61 -6.99
CA VAL A 415 11.01 10.42 -5.76
C VAL A 415 10.69 11.88 -6.05
N LEU A 416 11.21 12.45 -7.14
CA LEU A 416 10.82 13.80 -7.54
C LEU A 416 9.34 13.91 -7.87
N LEU A 417 8.79 12.90 -8.53
CA LEU A 417 7.35 12.86 -8.83
C LEU A 417 6.52 12.76 -7.55
N PHE A 418 6.94 11.95 -6.57
CA PHE A 418 6.29 11.88 -5.27
C PHE A 418 6.35 13.19 -4.51
N ALA A 419 7.52 13.81 -4.45
CA ALA A 419 7.68 15.09 -3.77
C ALA A 419 6.79 16.18 -4.39
N ALA A 420 6.73 16.24 -5.72
CA ALA A 420 5.85 17.15 -6.44
C ALA A 420 4.37 16.84 -6.15
N ALA A 421 4.01 15.56 -6.10
CA ALA A 421 2.65 15.14 -5.80
C ALA A 421 2.20 15.50 -4.38
N ILE A 422 3.03 15.19 -3.40
CA ILE A 422 2.76 15.52 -1.99
C ILE A 422 2.59 17.04 -1.85
N TRP A 423 3.53 17.80 -2.37
CA TRP A 423 3.49 19.25 -2.27
C TRP A 423 2.28 19.85 -2.99
N SER A 424 2.01 19.44 -4.24
CA SER A 424 0.88 19.99 -4.99
C SER A 424 -0.48 19.59 -4.42
N SER A 425 -0.67 18.32 -4.02
CA SER A 425 -1.94 17.88 -3.41
C SER A 425 -2.17 18.52 -2.04
N TYR A 426 -1.13 18.71 -1.24
CA TYR A 426 -1.20 19.45 0.02
C TYR A 426 -1.53 20.92 -0.22
N ALA A 427 -0.86 21.62 -1.13
CA ALA A 427 -1.14 23.00 -1.46
C ALA A 427 -2.56 23.21 -2.02
N LEU A 428 -3.17 22.17 -2.62
CA LEU A 428 -4.53 22.22 -3.14
C LEU A 428 -5.60 22.05 -2.05
N ALA A 429 -5.44 21.08 -1.15
CA ALA A 429 -6.48 20.74 -0.18
C ALA A 429 -5.91 20.08 1.10
N GLY A 430 -4.77 20.54 1.60
CA GLY A 430 -4.15 20.04 2.81
C GLY A 430 -3.89 18.53 2.79
N PHE A 431 -3.80 17.90 3.94
CA PHE A 431 -3.63 16.45 4.03
C PHE A 431 -4.84 15.66 3.52
N TYR A 432 -6.04 16.22 3.57
CA TYR A 432 -7.22 15.61 2.94
C TYR A 432 -7.04 15.49 1.42
N GLY A 433 -6.45 16.52 0.78
CA GLY A 433 -6.08 16.46 -0.63
C GLY A 433 -5.06 15.36 -0.95
N VAL A 434 -4.04 15.16 -0.09
CA VAL A 434 -3.07 14.07 -0.23
C VAL A 434 -3.75 12.71 -0.11
N ALA A 435 -4.65 12.54 0.85
CA ALA A 435 -5.38 11.29 1.05
C ALA A 435 -6.35 10.98 -0.10
N LEU A 436 -7.02 12.00 -0.65
CA LEU A 436 -7.88 11.82 -1.82
C LEU A 436 -7.08 11.59 -3.10
N ALA A 437 -5.87 12.15 -3.24
CA ALA A 437 -4.96 11.79 -4.32
C ALA A 437 -4.61 10.30 -4.28
N ALA A 438 -4.28 9.77 -3.09
CA ALA A 438 -4.07 8.34 -2.89
C ALA A 438 -5.33 7.52 -3.21
N SER A 439 -6.51 7.95 -2.73
CA SER A 439 -7.79 7.26 -2.96
C SER A 439 -8.18 7.23 -4.43
N ALA A 440 -7.98 8.32 -5.16
CA ALA A 440 -8.24 8.39 -6.61
C ALA A 440 -7.29 7.46 -7.39
N MET A 441 -6.01 7.44 -7.02
CA MET A 441 -5.05 6.51 -7.59
C MET A 441 -5.49 5.06 -7.34
N MET A 442 -5.84 4.71 -6.10
CA MET A 442 -6.29 3.37 -5.73
C MET A 442 -7.64 2.97 -6.36
N ALA A 443 -8.44 3.89 -6.86
CA ALA A 443 -9.69 3.56 -7.57
C ALA A 443 -9.46 2.68 -8.83
N THR A 444 -8.25 2.68 -9.40
CA THR A 444 -7.87 1.81 -10.52
C THR A 444 -7.32 0.44 -10.10
N THR A 445 -7.25 0.14 -8.80
CA THR A 445 -6.58 -1.07 -8.27
C THR A 445 -7.11 -2.37 -8.87
N ALA A 446 -8.41 -2.50 -9.09
CA ALA A 446 -8.96 -3.71 -9.70
C ALA A 446 -8.44 -3.95 -11.12
N MET A 447 -8.21 -2.89 -11.89
CA MET A 447 -7.59 -2.98 -13.22
C MET A 447 -6.09 -3.29 -13.11
N GLN A 448 -5.38 -2.58 -12.23
CA GLN A 448 -3.94 -2.79 -12.00
C GLN A 448 -3.66 -4.22 -11.55
N LEU A 449 -4.46 -4.72 -10.61
CA LEU A 449 -4.32 -6.10 -10.11
C LEU A 449 -4.67 -7.15 -11.17
N ALA A 450 -5.62 -6.85 -12.08
CA ALA A 450 -5.92 -7.72 -13.21
C ALA A 450 -4.75 -7.81 -14.19
N ILE A 451 -4.05 -6.70 -14.42
CA ILE A 451 -2.85 -6.62 -15.24
C ILE A 451 -1.66 -7.31 -14.56
N ASP A 452 -1.50 -7.13 -13.26
CA ASP A 452 -0.38 -7.68 -12.51
C ASP A 452 -0.51 -9.21 -12.36
N ALA A 453 -1.68 -9.71 -11.97
CA ALA A 453 -1.94 -11.16 -11.84
C ALA A 453 -1.91 -11.93 -13.17
N PHE A 454 -2.03 -11.24 -14.29
CA PHE A 454 -1.85 -11.82 -15.61
C PHE A 454 -0.43 -12.39 -15.81
N GLY A 455 0.61 -11.73 -15.30
CA GLY A 455 2.00 -12.14 -15.43
C GLY A 455 2.27 -13.55 -14.89
N PRO A 456 2.10 -13.80 -13.58
CA PRO A 456 2.31 -15.13 -12.99
C PRO A 456 1.45 -16.23 -13.62
N ILE A 457 0.25 -15.90 -14.12
CA ILE A 457 -0.59 -16.86 -14.84
C ILE A 457 0.03 -17.23 -16.20
N ALA A 458 0.63 -16.26 -16.90
CA ALA A 458 1.27 -16.48 -18.17
C ALA A 458 2.57 -17.27 -18.04
N ASP A 459 3.38 -16.94 -17.05
CA ASP A 459 4.62 -17.64 -16.69
C ASP A 459 4.36 -19.11 -16.36
N ASN A 460 3.51 -19.39 -15.39
CA ASN A 460 3.07 -20.75 -15.06
C ASN A 460 2.47 -21.51 -16.26
N ALA A 461 1.79 -20.81 -17.17
CA ALA A 461 1.29 -21.46 -18.40
C ALA A 461 2.45 -21.89 -19.31
N GLY A 462 3.53 -21.14 -19.35
CA GLY A 462 4.79 -21.50 -20.03
C GLY A 462 5.45 -22.71 -19.38
N GLY A 463 5.57 -22.72 -18.05
CA GLY A 463 6.10 -23.86 -17.29
C GLY A 463 5.30 -25.14 -17.52
N ILE A 464 3.95 -25.05 -17.51
CA ILE A 464 3.10 -26.22 -17.84
C ILE A 464 3.30 -26.67 -19.29
N ALA A 465 3.48 -25.74 -20.24
CA ALA A 465 3.74 -26.08 -21.64
C ALA A 465 5.04 -26.88 -21.80
N GLU A 466 6.09 -26.45 -21.16
CA GLU A 466 7.40 -27.10 -21.18
C GLU A 466 7.36 -28.46 -20.48
N MET A 467 6.95 -28.51 -19.23
CA MET A 467 6.85 -29.75 -18.44
C MET A 467 5.94 -30.81 -19.09
N SER A 468 4.90 -30.40 -19.82
CA SER A 468 3.99 -31.31 -20.53
C SER A 468 4.43 -31.61 -21.97
N GLU A 469 5.60 -31.10 -22.40
CA GLU A 469 6.21 -31.36 -23.73
C GLU A 469 5.26 -31.01 -24.88
N GLN A 470 4.64 -29.79 -24.80
CA GLN A 470 3.73 -29.32 -25.84
C GLN A 470 4.49 -28.86 -27.09
N ASP A 471 3.74 -28.69 -28.19
CA ASP A 471 4.31 -28.14 -29.45
C ASP A 471 5.03 -26.81 -29.16
N PRO A 472 6.24 -26.59 -29.70
CA PRO A 472 7.04 -25.37 -29.48
C PRO A 472 6.29 -24.06 -29.70
N ILE A 473 5.31 -24.02 -30.60
CA ILE A 473 4.48 -22.83 -30.85
C ILE A 473 3.64 -22.45 -29.60
N VAL A 474 3.34 -23.40 -28.70
CA VAL A 474 2.60 -23.13 -27.45
C VAL A 474 3.51 -22.37 -26.51
N ARG A 475 4.77 -22.81 -26.36
CA ARG A 475 5.77 -22.15 -25.54
C ARG A 475 6.06 -20.75 -26.09
N GLU A 476 6.29 -20.59 -27.39
CA GLU A 476 6.49 -19.29 -28.03
C GLU A 476 5.37 -18.29 -27.70
N ARG A 477 4.12 -18.71 -27.73
CA ARG A 477 2.96 -17.85 -27.41
C ARG A 477 2.87 -17.52 -25.92
N THR A 478 3.20 -18.46 -25.03
CA THR A 478 3.23 -18.20 -23.59
C THR A 478 4.39 -17.29 -23.20
N ASP A 479 5.57 -17.44 -23.84
CA ASP A 479 6.74 -16.59 -23.62
C ASP A 479 6.47 -15.13 -24.01
N ILE A 480 5.71 -14.89 -25.11
CA ILE A 480 5.25 -13.54 -25.48
C ILE A 480 4.39 -12.93 -24.35
N LEU A 481 3.48 -13.71 -23.77
CA LEU A 481 2.63 -13.25 -22.68
C LEU A 481 3.44 -13.02 -21.39
N ASP A 482 4.37 -13.91 -21.09
CA ASP A 482 5.23 -13.84 -19.92
C ASP A 482 6.18 -12.65 -19.96
N ALA A 483 6.82 -12.38 -21.10
CA ALA A 483 7.67 -11.19 -21.28
C ALA A 483 6.92 -9.87 -21.01
N VAL A 484 5.65 -9.80 -21.41
CA VAL A 484 4.76 -8.69 -21.06
C VAL A 484 4.40 -8.74 -19.57
N GLY A 485 4.15 -9.93 -19.04
CA GLY A 485 3.85 -10.19 -17.63
C GLY A 485 4.88 -9.63 -16.68
N ASN A 486 6.17 -9.81 -16.98
CA ASN A 486 7.27 -9.27 -16.17
C ASN A 486 7.34 -7.74 -16.16
N THR A 487 7.11 -7.13 -17.33
CA THR A 487 7.04 -5.66 -17.43
C THR A 487 5.85 -5.12 -16.65
N THR A 488 4.69 -5.76 -16.76
CA THR A 488 3.47 -5.34 -16.04
C THR A 488 3.55 -5.60 -14.56
N ALA A 489 4.18 -6.71 -14.12
CA ALA A 489 4.43 -7.00 -12.71
C ALA A 489 5.35 -5.95 -12.07
N ALA A 490 6.44 -5.55 -12.75
CA ALA A 490 7.29 -4.46 -12.27
C ALA A 490 6.52 -3.15 -12.17
N THR A 491 5.67 -2.84 -13.15
CA THR A 491 4.83 -1.63 -13.19
C THR A 491 3.77 -1.65 -12.09
N GLY A 492 3.11 -2.80 -11.85
CA GLY A 492 2.14 -3.00 -10.78
C GLY A 492 2.77 -2.84 -9.38
N LYS A 493 3.97 -3.39 -9.18
CA LYS A 493 4.75 -3.19 -7.94
C LYS A 493 5.14 -1.72 -7.77
N GLY A 494 5.53 -1.01 -8.84
CA GLY A 494 5.77 0.44 -8.82
C GLY A 494 4.53 1.24 -8.41
N PHE A 495 3.35 0.89 -8.94
CA PHE A 495 2.06 1.46 -8.53
C PHE A 495 1.77 1.19 -7.05
N ALA A 496 2.01 -0.03 -6.56
CA ALA A 496 1.84 -0.39 -5.16
C ALA A 496 2.75 0.43 -4.23
N ILE A 497 4.01 0.67 -4.62
CA ILE A 497 4.96 1.53 -3.88
C ILE A 497 4.45 2.98 -3.81
N ALA A 498 3.97 3.50 -4.94
CA ALA A 498 3.41 4.85 -5.04
C ALA A 498 2.20 5.02 -4.10
N SER A 499 1.27 4.06 -4.15
CA SER A 499 0.09 4.07 -3.29
C SER A 499 0.48 3.98 -1.81
N ALA A 500 1.46 3.11 -1.47
CA ALA A 500 1.93 2.98 -0.10
C ALA A 500 2.56 4.27 0.43
N ALA A 501 3.33 5.00 -0.39
CA ALA A 501 3.92 6.27 -0.01
C ALA A 501 2.86 7.33 0.31
N LEU A 502 1.87 7.52 -0.56
CA LEU A 502 0.79 8.48 -0.34
C LEU A 502 -0.14 8.06 0.81
N THR A 503 -0.47 6.77 0.90
CA THR A 503 -1.28 6.21 2.00
C THR A 503 -0.60 6.38 3.35
N SER A 504 0.70 6.12 3.43
CA SER A 504 1.46 6.29 4.66
C SER A 504 1.46 7.72 5.14
N LEU A 505 1.57 8.70 4.22
CA LEU A 505 1.48 10.11 4.57
C LEU A 505 0.07 10.49 5.04
N ALA A 506 -0.98 9.94 4.42
CA ALA A 506 -2.35 10.15 4.87
C ALA A 506 -2.60 9.52 6.26
N LEU A 507 -2.11 8.31 6.50
CA LEU A 507 -2.15 7.66 7.83
C LEU A 507 -1.33 8.42 8.87
N PHE A 508 -0.21 8.98 8.46
CA PHE A 508 0.63 9.80 9.32
C PHE A 508 -0.09 11.10 9.74
N ALA A 509 -0.75 11.77 8.79
CA ALA A 509 -1.60 12.92 9.09
C ALA A 509 -2.77 12.53 10.02
N ALA A 510 -3.43 11.39 9.77
CA ALA A 510 -4.45 10.84 10.66
C ALA A 510 -3.90 10.55 12.07
N TYR A 511 -2.66 10.05 12.18
CA TYR A 511 -1.99 9.87 13.46
C TYR A 511 -1.77 11.19 14.20
N VAL A 512 -1.30 12.22 13.51
CA VAL A 512 -1.13 13.57 14.07
C VAL A 512 -2.46 14.12 14.62
N THR A 513 -3.56 13.94 13.86
CA THR A 513 -4.89 14.38 14.32
C THR A 513 -5.39 13.61 15.54
N PHE A 514 -5.14 12.29 15.62
CA PHE A 514 -5.57 11.46 16.74
C PHE A 514 -4.75 11.69 18.02
N THR A 515 -3.46 11.98 17.88
CA THR A 515 -2.61 12.30 19.04
C THR A 515 -2.76 13.74 19.52
N GLY A 516 -3.32 14.63 18.69
CA GLY A 516 -3.47 16.05 19.01
C GLY A 516 -2.14 16.82 19.05
N ILE A 517 -1.08 16.29 18.41
CA ILE A 517 0.20 17.03 18.28
C ILE A 517 0.12 18.01 17.12
N ASP A 518 0.75 19.18 17.27
CA ASP A 518 0.76 20.22 16.22
C ASP A 518 1.66 19.84 15.03
N GLY A 519 2.56 18.87 15.20
CA GLY A 519 3.49 18.41 14.17
C GLY A 519 4.67 17.65 14.77
N ILE A 520 5.60 17.23 13.91
CA ILE A 520 6.79 16.46 14.30
C ILE A 520 8.02 17.35 14.26
N ASN A 521 8.50 17.73 15.43
CA ASN A 521 9.66 18.62 15.52
C ASN A 521 10.99 17.82 15.53
N ILE A 522 11.61 17.70 14.37
CA ILE A 522 12.88 16.97 14.17
C ILE A 522 14.08 17.62 14.86
N PHE A 523 13.98 18.87 15.34
CA PHE A 523 15.04 19.49 16.13
C PHE A 523 15.07 19.00 17.59
N LYS A 524 14.03 18.30 18.05
CA LYS A 524 14.07 17.61 19.34
C LYS A 524 14.93 16.35 19.21
N ALA A 525 16.00 16.25 19.99
CA ALA A 525 16.96 15.15 19.90
C ALA A 525 16.33 13.74 20.02
N PRO A 526 15.34 13.47 20.90
CA PRO A 526 14.66 12.18 20.93
C PRO A 526 13.91 11.86 19.64
N VAL A 527 13.26 12.86 19.02
CA VAL A 527 12.52 12.70 17.76
C VAL A 527 13.48 12.41 16.62
N LEU A 528 14.58 13.16 16.52
CA LEU A 528 15.63 12.94 15.51
C LEU A 528 16.27 11.55 15.66
N ALA A 529 16.54 11.11 16.90
CA ALA A 529 17.08 9.78 17.15
C ALA A 529 16.13 8.70 16.63
N MET A 530 14.82 8.84 16.88
CA MET A 530 13.82 7.89 16.38
C MET A 530 13.65 7.94 14.87
N LEU A 531 13.86 9.08 14.22
CA LEU A 531 13.89 9.17 12.75
C LEU A 531 15.04 8.32 12.16
N PHE A 532 16.24 8.36 12.76
CA PHE A 532 17.35 7.50 12.35
C PHE A 532 17.05 6.02 12.57
N VAL A 533 16.46 5.67 13.74
CA VAL A 533 16.03 4.30 14.02
C VAL A 533 15.01 3.83 12.99
N GLY A 534 14.01 4.67 12.68
CA GLY A 534 13.02 4.38 11.64
C GLY A 534 13.67 4.18 10.26
N GLY A 535 14.61 5.06 9.87
CA GLY A 535 15.33 4.94 8.61
C GLY A 535 16.18 3.67 8.47
N MET A 536 16.67 3.11 9.59
CA MET A 536 17.41 1.86 9.64
C MET A 536 16.51 0.63 9.39
N VAL A 537 15.26 0.64 9.85
CA VAL A 537 14.37 -0.54 9.86
C VAL A 537 14.16 -1.14 8.47
N PRO A 538 13.86 -0.39 7.40
CA PRO A 538 13.73 -0.94 6.05
C PRO A 538 15.01 -1.62 5.55
N VAL A 539 16.19 -1.10 5.90
CA VAL A 539 17.49 -1.67 5.52
C VAL A 539 17.69 -3.03 6.19
N VAL A 540 17.42 -3.11 7.50
CA VAL A 540 17.54 -4.36 8.28
C VAL A 540 16.49 -5.38 7.83
N PHE A 541 15.25 -4.94 7.58
CA PHE A 541 14.19 -5.79 7.05
C PHE A 541 14.61 -6.41 5.72
N SER A 542 15.15 -5.59 4.79
CA SER A 542 15.64 -6.06 3.50
C SER A 542 16.75 -7.11 3.67
N ALA A 543 17.71 -6.85 4.53
CA ALA A 543 18.79 -7.79 4.81
C ALA A 543 18.27 -9.13 5.37
N LEU A 544 17.29 -9.10 6.28
CA LEU A 544 16.66 -10.29 6.82
C LEU A 544 15.92 -11.09 5.75
N ALA A 545 15.13 -10.41 4.89
CA ALA A 545 14.39 -11.04 3.80
C ALA A 545 15.33 -11.70 2.79
N MET A 546 16.38 -11.01 2.36
CA MET A 546 17.38 -11.58 1.45
C MET A 546 18.12 -12.78 2.05
N ASN A 547 18.53 -12.69 3.30
CA ASN A 547 19.17 -13.82 3.98
C ASN A 547 18.23 -15.02 4.11
N ALA A 548 16.94 -14.78 4.34
CA ALA A 548 15.92 -15.81 4.41
C ALA A 548 15.79 -16.56 3.08
N VAL A 549 15.70 -15.82 1.96
CA VAL A 549 15.69 -16.41 0.60
C VAL A 549 16.95 -17.24 0.36
N GLY A 550 18.14 -16.68 0.63
CA GLY A 550 19.41 -17.38 0.42
C GLY A 550 19.54 -18.70 1.21
N LYS A 551 19.07 -18.72 2.47
CA LYS A 551 19.04 -19.95 3.27
C LYS A 551 18.08 -20.99 2.69
N ALA A 552 16.87 -20.57 2.36
CA ALA A 552 15.84 -21.45 1.83
C ALA A 552 16.23 -22.00 0.45
N ALA A 553 16.81 -21.16 -0.43
CA ALA A 553 17.34 -21.57 -1.72
C ALA A 553 18.46 -22.62 -1.59
N MET A 554 19.35 -22.46 -0.61
CA MET A 554 20.43 -23.46 -0.38
C MET A 554 19.86 -24.81 0.07
N GLU A 555 18.81 -24.83 0.90
CA GLU A 555 18.13 -26.08 1.26
C GLU A 555 17.51 -26.74 0.02
N MET A 556 16.94 -25.95 -0.89
CA MET A 556 16.37 -26.41 -2.16
C MET A 556 17.45 -26.98 -3.08
N VAL A 557 18.57 -26.26 -3.31
CA VAL A 557 19.69 -26.73 -4.14
C VAL A 557 20.20 -28.08 -3.64
N ASN A 558 20.38 -28.23 -2.32
CA ASN A 558 20.84 -29.49 -1.73
C ASN A 558 19.86 -30.65 -2.01
N GLU A 559 18.57 -30.40 -1.94
CA GLU A 559 17.56 -31.43 -2.25
C GLU A 559 17.55 -31.80 -3.73
N VAL A 560 17.59 -30.81 -4.63
CA VAL A 560 17.64 -31.06 -6.09
C VAL A 560 18.88 -31.87 -6.44
N VAL A 561 20.06 -31.48 -5.94
CA VAL A 561 21.33 -32.21 -6.17
C VAL A 561 21.27 -33.60 -5.58
N ARG A 562 20.65 -33.79 -4.42
CA ARG A 562 20.41 -35.12 -3.85
C ARG A 562 19.60 -35.99 -4.80
N GLN A 563 18.48 -35.47 -5.31
CA GLN A 563 17.61 -36.21 -6.23
C GLN A 563 18.32 -36.55 -7.54
N PHE A 564 19.07 -35.63 -8.14
CA PHE A 564 19.88 -35.91 -9.32
C PHE A 564 20.88 -37.03 -9.13
N LYS A 565 21.42 -37.21 -7.92
CA LYS A 565 22.40 -38.28 -7.59
C LYS A 565 21.73 -39.60 -7.18
N GLU A 566 20.61 -39.54 -6.46
CA GLU A 566 20.06 -40.72 -5.80
C GLU A 566 18.89 -41.35 -6.57
N ILE A 567 18.17 -40.61 -7.40
CA ILE A 567 17.07 -41.15 -8.19
C ILE A 567 17.59 -41.66 -9.52
N PRO A 568 17.56 -43.01 -9.73
CA PRO A 568 18.05 -43.58 -11.00
C PRO A 568 17.21 -43.10 -12.18
N GLY A 569 17.85 -42.70 -13.26
CA GLY A 569 17.19 -42.30 -14.50
C GLY A 569 16.55 -40.93 -14.51
N ILE A 570 16.77 -40.09 -13.47
CA ILE A 570 16.17 -38.73 -13.43
C ILE A 570 16.76 -37.84 -14.53
N MET A 571 18.07 -37.90 -14.76
CA MET A 571 18.74 -37.11 -15.80
C MET A 571 18.40 -37.59 -17.22
N GLU A 572 18.05 -38.85 -17.39
CA GLU A 572 17.60 -39.47 -18.63
C GLU A 572 16.09 -39.29 -18.86
N GLY A 573 15.37 -38.66 -17.93
CA GLY A 573 13.93 -38.43 -18.03
C GLY A 573 13.04 -39.67 -17.77
N THR A 574 13.64 -40.78 -17.29
CA THR A 574 12.93 -42.03 -16.97
C THR A 574 12.61 -42.17 -15.47
N GLY A 575 13.37 -41.49 -14.62
CA GLY A 575 13.11 -41.41 -13.17
C GLY A 575 12.08 -40.31 -12.85
N LYS A 576 11.20 -40.54 -11.88
CA LYS A 576 10.21 -39.55 -11.46
C LYS A 576 10.76 -38.70 -10.32
N PRO A 577 10.83 -37.33 -10.46
CA PRO A 577 11.24 -36.45 -9.38
C PRO A 577 10.28 -36.46 -8.19
N GLU A 578 10.80 -36.25 -6.98
CA GLU A 578 10.02 -36.14 -5.75
C GLU A 578 9.63 -34.67 -5.52
N TYR A 579 8.70 -34.13 -6.32
CA TYR A 579 8.25 -32.72 -6.28
C TYR A 579 7.75 -32.28 -4.89
N ASP A 580 7.02 -33.16 -4.19
CA ASP A 580 6.43 -32.85 -2.87
C ASP A 580 7.48 -32.49 -1.82
N LYS A 581 8.70 -33.05 -1.94
CA LYS A 581 9.80 -32.74 -1.01
C LYS A 581 10.29 -31.30 -1.22
N CYS A 582 10.42 -30.86 -2.45
CA CYS A 582 10.81 -29.49 -2.77
C CYS A 582 9.76 -28.49 -2.27
N VAL A 583 8.46 -28.77 -2.51
CA VAL A 583 7.35 -27.96 -1.97
C VAL A 583 7.38 -27.90 -0.44
N ALA A 584 7.62 -29.03 0.22
CA ALA A 584 7.68 -29.08 1.70
C ALA A 584 8.87 -28.30 2.28
N ILE A 585 10.03 -28.34 1.60
CA ILE A 585 11.23 -27.58 2.00
C ILE A 585 10.97 -26.08 1.89
N SER A 586 10.52 -25.58 0.74
CA SER A 586 10.19 -24.16 0.58
C SER A 586 9.13 -23.70 1.58
N THR A 587 8.08 -24.51 1.80
CA THR A 587 7.03 -24.21 2.79
C THR A 587 7.61 -24.05 4.20
N LYS A 588 8.39 -25.02 4.65
CA LYS A 588 8.95 -25.01 6.01
C LYS A 588 9.94 -23.86 6.20
N ALA A 589 10.81 -23.63 5.23
CA ALA A 589 11.80 -22.57 5.27
C ALA A 589 11.14 -21.19 5.29
N SER A 590 10.18 -20.93 4.39
CA SER A 590 9.50 -19.65 4.31
C SER A 590 8.72 -19.31 5.58
N LEU A 591 7.95 -20.25 6.13
CA LEU A 591 7.18 -20.05 7.37
C LEU A 591 8.07 -19.76 8.59
N LYS A 592 9.25 -20.35 8.63
CA LYS A 592 10.23 -20.09 9.71
C LYS A 592 10.89 -18.72 9.55
N GLU A 593 11.38 -18.43 8.35
CA GLU A 593 12.21 -17.25 8.11
C GLU A 593 11.37 -15.94 8.00
N MET A 594 10.06 -15.99 7.68
CA MET A 594 9.20 -14.81 7.65
C MET A 594 8.90 -14.22 9.04
N MET A 595 9.11 -14.98 10.12
CA MET A 595 8.77 -14.55 11.48
C MET A 595 9.58 -13.35 11.94
N LEU A 596 10.89 -13.35 11.67
CA LEU A 596 11.78 -12.29 12.17
C LEU A 596 11.53 -10.94 11.49
N PRO A 597 11.41 -10.84 10.14
CA PRO A 597 10.97 -9.62 9.46
C PRO A 597 9.60 -9.12 9.94
N GLY A 598 8.63 -10.04 10.13
CA GLY A 598 7.30 -9.70 10.62
C GLY A 598 7.32 -9.11 12.04
N LEU A 599 8.04 -9.76 12.97
CA LEU A 599 8.20 -9.26 14.33
C LEU A 599 8.92 -7.92 14.40
N LEU A 600 9.90 -7.69 13.53
CA LEU A 600 10.59 -6.41 13.43
C LEU A 600 9.61 -5.29 13.06
N THR A 601 8.78 -5.52 12.04
CA THR A 601 7.81 -4.52 11.55
C THR A 601 6.80 -4.13 12.63
N ILE A 602 6.26 -5.11 13.36
CA ILE A 602 5.20 -4.88 14.36
C ILE A 602 5.81 -4.45 15.70
N GLY A 603 6.93 -5.03 16.09
CA GLY A 603 7.52 -4.82 17.41
C GLY A 603 8.20 -3.47 17.60
N PHE A 604 8.86 -2.93 16.57
CA PHE A 604 9.61 -1.69 16.72
C PHE A 604 8.74 -0.47 17.04
N PRO A 605 7.63 -0.17 16.37
CA PRO A 605 6.78 0.97 16.75
C PRO A 605 6.25 0.83 18.18
N ILE A 606 5.89 -0.38 18.61
CA ILE A 606 5.49 -0.65 19.99
C ILE A 606 6.65 -0.41 20.96
N LEU A 607 7.85 -0.88 20.61
CA LEU A 607 9.06 -0.68 21.42
C LEU A 607 9.40 0.81 21.57
N VAL A 608 9.27 1.61 20.52
CA VAL A 608 9.47 3.08 20.56
C VAL A 608 8.56 3.71 21.61
N VAL A 609 7.28 3.34 21.62
CA VAL A 609 6.31 3.87 22.59
C VAL A 609 6.63 3.39 24.01
N LEU A 610 6.92 2.09 24.19
CA LEU A 610 7.26 1.55 25.51
C LEU A 610 8.51 2.21 26.10
N VAL A 611 9.57 2.37 25.31
CA VAL A 611 10.80 3.05 25.74
C VAL A 611 10.53 4.52 26.00
N GLY A 612 9.77 5.17 25.13
CA GLY A 612 9.38 6.58 25.31
C GLY A 612 8.62 6.80 26.62
N LYS A 613 7.59 5.98 26.90
CA LYS A 613 6.83 6.04 28.15
C LYS A 613 7.69 5.75 29.38
N LEU A 614 8.63 4.81 29.28
CA LEU A 614 9.54 4.48 30.38
C LEU A 614 10.48 5.66 30.71
N VAL A 615 10.98 6.37 29.70
CA VAL A 615 11.96 7.45 29.85
C VAL A 615 11.29 8.78 30.19
N TYR A 616 10.19 9.11 29.52
CA TYR A 616 9.53 10.43 29.59
C TYR A 616 8.21 10.42 30.36
N GLN A 617 7.82 9.28 30.92
CA GLN A 617 6.66 9.03 31.79
C GLN A 617 5.39 9.83 31.44
N GLU A 618 5.28 11.08 31.91
CA GLU A 618 4.07 11.94 31.75
C GLU A 618 4.07 12.76 30.45
N ASN A 619 5.18 12.81 29.70
CA ASN A 619 5.25 13.62 28.49
C ASN A 619 4.81 12.82 27.26
N ASN A 620 3.52 12.51 27.19
CA ASN A 620 2.90 11.77 26.09
C ASN A 620 3.08 12.45 24.73
N MET A 621 3.05 13.79 24.68
CA MET A 621 3.21 14.56 23.44
C MET A 621 4.61 14.32 22.82
N LEU A 622 5.67 14.31 23.66
CA LEU A 622 7.01 14.02 23.18
C LEU A 622 7.13 12.57 22.69
N VAL A 623 6.49 11.62 23.37
CA VAL A 623 6.49 10.21 22.94
C VAL A 623 5.73 10.06 21.60
N ALA A 624 4.64 10.79 21.41
CA ALA A 624 3.92 10.85 20.14
C ALA A 624 4.81 11.43 19.02
N GLU A 625 5.52 12.53 19.26
CA GLU A 625 6.46 13.07 18.29
C GLU A 625 7.62 12.09 17.98
N MET A 626 8.12 11.34 18.98
CA MET A 626 9.14 10.30 18.78
C MET A 626 8.65 9.19 17.86
N LEU A 627 7.43 8.69 18.08
CA LEU A 627 6.83 7.69 17.19
C LEU A 627 6.62 8.26 15.78
N GLY A 628 6.18 9.52 15.67
CA GLY A 628 6.07 10.24 14.42
C GLY A 628 7.41 10.34 13.68
N GLY A 629 8.49 10.68 14.38
CA GLY A 629 9.85 10.69 13.81
C GLY A 629 10.27 9.31 13.30
N TYR A 630 9.99 8.26 14.06
CA TYR A 630 10.23 6.88 13.66
C TYR A 630 9.45 6.52 12.36
N MET A 631 8.15 6.83 12.31
CA MET A 631 7.31 6.55 11.13
C MET A 631 7.79 7.32 9.90
N ALA A 632 8.23 8.58 10.06
CA ALA A 632 8.80 9.37 8.97
C ALA A 632 10.09 8.72 8.43
N GLY A 633 10.97 8.24 9.31
CA GLY A 633 12.19 7.53 8.94
C GLY A 633 11.90 6.24 8.16
N VAL A 634 10.97 5.41 8.65
CA VAL A 634 10.53 4.18 7.97
C VAL A 634 9.97 4.50 6.59
N THR A 635 9.12 5.52 6.47
CA THR A 635 8.46 5.88 5.22
C THR A 635 9.47 6.32 4.17
N VAL A 636 10.34 7.27 4.48
CA VAL A 636 11.33 7.80 3.53
C VAL A 636 12.31 6.72 3.08
N SER A 637 12.92 6.01 4.03
CA SER A 637 13.86 4.94 3.73
C SER A 637 13.18 3.79 2.99
N GLY A 638 11.98 3.37 3.43
CA GLY A 638 11.25 2.25 2.83
C GLY A 638 10.84 2.52 1.39
N VAL A 639 10.37 3.73 1.06
CA VAL A 639 10.03 4.12 -0.32
C VAL A 639 11.26 4.07 -1.23
N LEU A 640 12.39 4.62 -0.78
CA LEU A 640 13.65 4.59 -1.54
C LEU A 640 14.11 3.15 -1.82
N TRP A 641 14.12 2.30 -0.79
CA TRP A 641 14.51 0.90 -0.90
C TRP A 641 13.55 0.10 -1.77
N ALA A 642 12.24 0.32 -1.64
CA ALA A 642 11.23 -0.36 -2.45
C ALA A 642 11.42 -0.06 -3.95
N ILE A 643 11.54 1.22 -4.34
CA ILE A 643 11.74 1.62 -5.74
C ILE A 643 13.05 1.04 -6.28
N PHE A 644 14.14 1.22 -5.51
CA PHE A 644 15.45 0.70 -5.88
C PHE A 644 15.40 -0.80 -6.16
N GLN A 645 14.90 -1.58 -5.22
CA GLN A 645 14.89 -3.04 -5.32
C GLN A 645 13.96 -3.55 -6.41
N ASN A 646 12.74 -3.01 -6.50
CA ASN A 646 11.80 -3.38 -7.55
C ASN A 646 12.38 -3.15 -8.94
N ASN A 647 12.95 -1.97 -9.17
CA ASN A 647 13.45 -1.60 -10.49
C ASN A 647 14.80 -2.26 -10.83
N ALA A 648 15.68 -2.48 -9.86
CA ALA A 648 16.90 -3.26 -10.05
C ALA A 648 16.59 -4.70 -10.45
N GLY A 649 15.72 -5.37 -9.67
CA GLY A 649 15.34 -6.75 -9.91
C GLY A 649 14.62 -6.93 -11.24
N GLY A 650 13.61 -6.09 -11.55
CA GLY A 650 12.92 -6.13 -12.84
C GLY A 650 13.84 -5.83 -14.03
N ALA A 651 14.87 -5.01 -13.82
CA ALA A 651 15.84 -4.71 -14.87
C ALA A 651 16.77 -5.90 -15.16
N TRP A 652 17.22 -6.64 -14.13
CA TRP A 652 18.03 -7.85 -14.34
C TRP A 652 17.24 -8.96 -15.01
N ASP A 653 16.00 -9.18 -14.59
CA ASP A 653 15.13 -10.20 -15.17
C ASP A 653 14.91 -9.96 -16.67
N ASN A 654 14.51 -8.77 -17.07
CA ASN A 654 14.35 -8.45 -18.48
C ASN A 654 15.68 -8.36 -19.25
N ALA A 655 16.80 -8.12 -18.58
CA ALA A 655 18.12 -8.26 -19.21
C ALA A 655 18.42 -9.74 -19.51
N LYS A 656 18.09 -10.69 -18.63
CA LYS A 656 18.17 -12.14 -18.86
C LYS A 656 17.28 -12.56 -20.05
N LYS A 657 16.02 -12.17 -20.03
CA LYS A 657 15.02 -12.49 -21.08
C LYS A 657 15.39 -11.90 -22.46
N SER A 658 16.17 -10.81 -22.52
CA SER A 658 16.67 -10.28 -23.79
C SER A 658 17.51 -11.28 -24.59
N PHE A 659 18.17 -12.23 -23.93
CA PHE A 659 18.95 -13.28 -24.59
C PHE A 659 18.09 -14.42 -25.14
N GLU A 660 16.88 -14.59 -24.70
CA GLU A 660 15.95 -15.63 -25.18
C GLU A 660 15.49 -15.32 -26.61
N ALA A 661 15.10 -14.08 -26.85
CA ALA A 661 14.77 -13.58 -28.20
C ALA A 661 16.00 -13.35 -29.07
N GLY A 662 17.20 -13.31 -28.48
CA GLY A 662 18.45 -12.90 -29.12
C GLY A 662 18.64 -11.38 -29.10
N VAL A 663 19.78 -10.94 -28.66
CA VAL A 663 20.14 -9.52 -28.53
C VAL A 663 21.53 -9.25 -29.15
N GLU A 664 21.65 -8.13 -29.85
CA GLU A 664 22.90 -7.71 -30.45
C GLU A 664 23.81 -7.07 -29.39
N ILE A 665 25.01 -7.62 -29.21
CA ILE A 665 26.06 -7.06 -28.36
C ILE A 665 27.30 -6.82 -29.23
N ASN A 666 27.71 -5.57 -29.35
CA ASN A 666 28.88 -5.16 -30.12
C ASN A 666 28.88 -5.70 -31.58
N GLY A 667 27.73 -5.72 -32.25
CA GLY A 667 27.57 -6.19 -33.61
C GLY A 667 27.44 -7.71 -33.76
N VAL A 668 27.34 -8.47 -32.66
CA VAL A 668 27.18 -9.93 -32.66
C VAL A 668 25.86 -10.28 -32.00
N MET A 669 25.00 -11.03 -32.70
CA MET A 669 23.79 -11.60 -32.14
C MET A 669 24.15 -12.65 -31.07
N THR A 670 23.67 -12.46 -29.87
CA THR A 670 23.95 -13.27 -28.68
C THR A 670 22.66 -13.86 -28.16
N TYR A 671 22.67 -15.16 -27.89
CA TYR A 671 21.46 -15.92 -27.52
C TYR A 671 21.62 -16.60 -26.16
N LYS A 672 20.55 -17.26 -25.72
CA LYS A 672 20.49 -18.14 -24.57
C LYS A 672 21.65 -19.16 -24.58
N GLY A 673 22.23 -19.46 -23.41
CA GLY A 673 23.37 -20.36 -23.28
C GLY A 673 24.76 -19.73 -23.46
N SER A 674 24.85 -18.47 -23.93
CA SER A 674 26.14 -17.74 -24.02
C SER A 674 26.70 -17.37 -22.64
N GLU A 675 28.00 -17.08 -22.55
CA GLU A 675 28.62 -16.59 -21.31
C GLU A 675 27.98 -15.27 -20.82
N ALA A 676 27.55 -14.40 -21.72
CA ALA A 676 26.81 -13.17 -21.37
C ALA A 676 25.43 -13.50 -20.79
N HIS A 677 24.74 -14.50 -21.33
CA HIS A 677 23.50 -14.98 -20.76
C HIS A 677 23.69 -15.54 -19.33
N LYS A 678 24.72 -16.36 -19.08
CA LYS A 678 25.03 -16.89 -17.74
C LYS A 678 25.34 -15.75 -16.74
N ALA A 679 26.02 -14.70 -17.19
CA ALA A 679 26.23 -13.51 -16.38
C ALA A 679 24.93 -12.77 -16.07
N ALA A 680 23.99 -12.70 -17.03
CA ALA A 680 22.66 -12.11 -16.82
C ALA A 680 21.82 -12.95 -15.86
N VAL A 681 21.85 -14.29 -15.93
CA VAL A 681 21.22 -15.21 -14.96
C VAL A 681 21.74 -14.96 -13.54
N THR A 682 23.07 -14.76 -13.39
CA THR A 682 23.63 -14.43 -12.07
C THR A 682 23.10 -13.10 -11.53
N GLY A 683 22.92 -12.10 -12.40
CA GLY A 683 22.32 -10.81 -12.01
C GLY A 683 20.86 -10.95 -11.60
N ASP A 684 20.08 -11.73 -12.32
CA ASP A 684 18.68 -12.02 -12.02
C ASP A 684 18.56 -12.77 -10.68
N THR A 685 19.38 -13.76 -10.41
CA THR A 685 19.47 -14.44 -9.10
C THR A 685 19.69 -13.46 -7.93
N VAL A 686 20.46 -12.37 -8.13
CA VAL A 686 20.63 -11.29 -7.14
C VAL A 686 19.37 -10.43 -7.07
N GLY A 687 18.73 -10.19 -8.22
CA GLY A 687 17.54 -9.35 -8.35
C GLY A 687 16.25 -9.97 -7.82
N ASP A 688 16.14 -11.29 -7.85
CA ASP A 688 14.92 -12.03 -7.44
C ASP A 688 14.49 -11.74 -6.00
N PRO A 689 15.35 -11.84 -4.97
CA PRO A 689 14.98 -11.43 -3.62
C PRO A 689 14.59 -9.96 -3.52
N PHE A 690 15.11 -9.10 -4.39
CA PHE A 690 14.79 -7.67 -4.42
C PHE A 690 13.37 -7.42 -4.94
N LYS A 691 13.07 -7.93 -6.15
CA LYS A 691 11.81 -7.61 -6.84
C LYS A 691 10.59 -8.34 -6.28
N ASP A 692 10.76 -9.54 -5.71
CA ASP A 692 9.64 -10.43 -5.37
C ASP A 692 9.50 -10.71 -3.87
N THR A 693 10.51 -10.40 -3.05
CA THR A 693 10.44 -10.60 -1.60
C THR A 693 10.57 -9.29 -0.84
N SER A 694 11.76 -8.68 -0.86
CA SER A 694 12.08 -7.53 -0.03
C SER A 694 11.38 -6.25 -0.51
N GLY A 695 11.49 -5.92 -1.78
CA GLY A 695 10.91 -4.69 -2.36
C GLY A 695 9.41 -4.57 -2.14
N PRO A 696 8.59 -5.54 -2.56
CA PRO A 696 7.14 -5.49 -2.34
C PRO A 696 6.74 -5.49 -0.87
N SER A 697 7.48 -6.19 -0.01
CA SER A 697 7.20 -6.22 1.43
C SER A 697 7.42 -4.88 2.13
N MET A 698 8.25 -3.99 1.54
CA MET A 698 8.41 -2.60 2.03
C MET A 698 7.11 -1.81 1.99
N ASN A 699 6.25 -2.05 1.00
CA ASN A 699 4.95 -1.37 0.91
C ASN A 699 4.12 -1.61 2.17
N ILE A 700 4.13 -2.85 2.64
CA ILE A 700 3.37 -3.26 3.82
C ILE A 700 4.06 -2.75 5.09
N LEU A 701 5.40 -2.88 5.17
CA LEU A 701 6.18 -2.35 6.29
C LEU A 701 5.85 -0.87 6.56
N ILE A 702 5.84 -0.03 5.52
CA ILE A 702 5.59 1.41 5.62
C ILE A 702 4.16 1.67 6.13
N LYS A 703 3.16 1.07 5.51
CA LYS A 703 1.75 1.26 5.85
C LYS A 703 1.40 0.69 7.23
N LEU A 704 1.85 -0.53 7.51
CA LEU A 704 1.58 -1.20 8.79
C LEU A 704 2.20 -0.44 9.97
N THR A 705 3.40 0.12 9.80
CA THR A 705 4.03 1.00 10.80
C THR A 705 3.14 2.20 11.11
N CYS A 706 2.58 2.87 10.09
CA CYS A 706 1.69 4.01 10.28
C CYS A 706 0.34 3.60 10.87
N LEU A 707 -0.21 2.44 10.49
CA LEU A 707 -1.44 1.89 11.06
C LEU A 707 -1.28 1.51 12.53
N ILE A 708 -0.15 0.90 12.91
CA ILE A 708 0.15 0.63 14.31
C ILE A 708 0.23 1.94 15.09
N GLY A 709 0.89 2.95 14.52
CA GLY A 709 0.90 4.30 15.10
C GLY A 709 -0.50 4.85 15.32
N LEU A 710 -1.37 4.75 14.32
CA LEU A 710 -2.76 5.21 14.39
C LEU A 710 -3.56 4.48 15.49
N VAL A 711 -3.42 3.15 15.60
CA VAL A 711 -4.11 2.35 16.63
C VAL A 711 -3.57 2.62 18.03
N ILE A 712 -2.30 2.99 18.17
CA ILE A 712 -1.68 3.35 19.46
C ILE A 712 -1.91 4.83 19.81
N ALA A 713 -2.27 5.66 18.84
CA ALA A 713 -2.45 7.11 19.03
C ALA A 713 -3.29 7.48 20.26
N PRO A 714 -4.42 6.81 20.59
CA PRO A 714 -5.18 7.10 21.80
C PRO A 714 -4.40 6.93 23.10
N ILE A 715 -3.36 6.06 23.13
CA ILE A 715 -2.48 5.89 24.31
C ILE A 715 -1.60 7.12 24.55
N LEU A 716 -1.32 7.87 23.50
CA LEU A 716 -0.37 8.99 23.46
C LEU A 716 -1.07 10.35 23.51
N GLY A 717 -2.18 10.48 22.77
CA GLY A 717 -3.10 11.60 22.94
C GLY A 717 -4.06 11.21 24.05
N GLY A 718 -4.27 12.01 25.08
CA GLY A 718 -5.46 11.80 25.91
C GLY A 718 -6.65 11.73 24.93
N HIS A 719 -7.61 10.82 25.12
CA HIS A 719 -8.94 11.05 24.59
C HIS A 719 -9.22 12.50 24.90
N ALA A 720 -9.64 13.29 23.89
CA ALA A 720 -9.96 14.68 24.11
C ALA A 720 -10.64 14.75 25.47
N ALA A 721 -9.84 15.19 26.43
CA ALA A 721 -10.25 15.17 27.80
C ALA A 721 -11.57 15.88 27.81
N ASP A 722 -12.54 15.26 28.44
CA ASP A 722 -13.78 15.85 28.85
C ASP A 722 -14.10 17.22 28.24
N ASP A 723 -15.31 17.34 27.70
CA ASP A 723 -15.98 18.60 27.31
C ASP A 723 -15.91 19.73 28.40
N ASN A 724 -15.05 19.57 29.40
CA ASN A 724 -14.80 20.53 30.47
C ASN A 724 -13.63 21.51 30.18
N ASP A 725 -12.80 21.25 29.18
CA ASP A 725 -11.80 22.24 28.75
C ASP A 725 -12.43 23.20 27.71
N LYS A 726 -13.27 24.11 28.20
CA LYS A 726 -13.81 25.17 27.37
C LYS A 726 -12.71 26.15 27.01
N THR A 727 -11.98 25.83 25.94
CA THR A 727 -11.18 26.82 25.24
C THR A 727 -12.12 27.71 24.45
N THR A 728 -12.50 28.84 25.02
CA THR A 728 -13.29 29.83 24.29
C THR A 728 -12.30 30.76 23.59
N SER A 729 -12.04 30.55 22.31
CA SER A 729 -11.34 31.53 21.47
C SER A 729 -12.39 32.41 20.79
N GLU A 730 -12.59 33.60 21.27
CA GLU A 730 -13.44 34.59 20.66
C GLU A 730 -12.57 35.55 19.81
N ILE A 731 -12.67 35.46 18.48
CA ILE A 731 -12.07 36.46 17.58
C ILE A 731 -13.12 37.57 17.42
N ILE A 732 -12.97 38.65 18.13
CA ILE A 732 -13.84 39.82 18.00
C ILE A 732 -13.17 40.82 17.05
N SER A 733 -13.69 40.94 15.82
CA SER A 733 -13.33 42.00 14.89
C SER A 733 -14.12 43.27 15.24
N ILE A 734 -13.45 44.29 15.68
CA ILE A 734 -14.06 45.60 15.92
C ILE A 734 -13.63 46.56 14.84
N THR A 735 -14.61 47.00 14.01
CA THR A 735 -14.38 48.02 13.00
C THR A 735 -14.56 49.40 13.68
N LEU A 736 -13.45 50.12 13.90
CA LEU A 736 -13.54 51.50 14.40
C LEU A 736 -13.55 52.49 13.24
N LYS A 737 -14.58 53.35 13.17
CA LYS A 737 -14.63 54.48 12.26
C LYS A 737 -13.93 55.67 12.92
N ALA A 738 -12.80 56.08 12.39
CA ALA A 738 -12.17 57.32 12.72
C ALA A 738 -11.80 58.07 11.41
N ASP A 739 -12.26 59.27 11.23
CA ASP A 739 -11.90 60.21 10.17
C ASP A 739 -12.02 59.66 8.73
N GLY A 740 -13.17 59.08 8.39
CA GLY A 740 -13.50 58.78 6.99
C GLY A 740 -12.79 57.57 6.36
N ALA A 741 -11.99 56.80 7.10
CA ALA A 741 -11.39 55.54 6.64
C ALA A 741 -11.77 54.43 7.60
N GLU A 742 -12.26 53.30 7.08
CA GLU A 742 -12.45 52.06 7.81
C GLU A 742 -11.11 51.41 8.05
N LYS A 743 -10.70 51.22 9.31
CA LYS A 743 -9.52 50.48 9.71
C LYS A 743 -9.93 49.32 10.58
N GLU A 744 -9.52 48.12 10.18
CA GLU A 744 -9.73 46.90 10.93
C GLU A 744 -8.64 46.68 11.95
N VAL A 745 -8.99 46.64 13.23
CA VAL A 745 -8.08 46.28 14.33
C VAL A 745 -8.43 44.87 14.77
N GLN A 746 -7.54 43.93 14.53
CA GLN A 746 -7.69 42.55 14.99
C GLN A 746 -7.37 42.45 16.49
N LYS A 747 -8.30 41.94 17.24
CA LYS A 747 -8.18 41.64 18.67
C LYS A 747 -8.45 40.15 18.86
N ALA A 748 -7.49 39.42 19.42
CA ALA A 748 -7.67 38.00 19.76
C ALA A 748 -7.54 37.84 21.29
N LEU A 749 -8.54 37.25 21.92
CA LEU A 749 -8.56 36.90 23.32
C LEU A 749 -8.71 35.38 23.42
N ASN A 750 -7.63 34.70 23.84
CA ASN A 750 -7.65 33.27 24.10
C ASN A 750 -7.70 33.04 25.61
N VAL A 751 -8.74 32.38 26.09
CA VAL A 751 -8.92 32.08 27.52
C VAL A 751 -9.06 30.56 27.68
N ASN A 752 -8.10 29.96 28.38
CA ASN A 752 -8.15 28.56 28.79
C ASN A 752 -8.56 28.49 30.24
N ILE A 753 -9.68 27.88 30.57
CA ILE A 753 -10.18 27.73 31.94
C ILE A 753 -10.13 26.26 32.34
N ASN A 754 -9.33 25.95 33.37
CA ASN A 754 -9.29 24.62 33.99
C ASN A 754 -9.95 24.67 35.36
N LYS A 755 -10.84 23.70 35.65
CA LYS A 755 -11.43 23.51 36.97
C LYS A 755 -10.51 22.64 37.83
N ASN A 756 -10.23 23.11 39.04
CA ASN A 756 -9.52 22.34 40.08
C ASN A 756 -10.49 21.45 40.85
N ASP A 757 -10.00 20.39 41.46
CA ASP A 757 -10.79 19.45 42.29
C ASP A 757 -11.44 20.11 43.55
N ASP A 758 -11.00 21.28 43.92
CA ASP A 758 -11.54 22.07 45.03
C ASP A 758 -12.66 23.03 44.63
N GLY A 759 -13.08 23.02 43.35
CA GLY A 759 -14.14 23.86 42.81
C GLY A 759 -13.70 25.28 42.41
N THR A 760 -12.40 25.60 42.48
CA THR A 760 -11.84 26.81 41.91
C THR A 760 -11.48 26.64 40.43
N GLU A 761 -11.47 27.76 39.67
CA GLU A 761 -11.08 27.81 38.29
C GLU A 761 -9.71 28.51 38.09
N LYS A 762 -8.91 27.97 37.20
CA LYS A 762 -7.66 28.57 36.76
C LYS A 762 -7.77 28.93 35.28
N ALA A 763 -7.76 30.22 34.99
CA ALA A 763 -7.82 30.73 33.63
C ALA A 763 -6.42 31.21 33.18
N VAL A 764 -5.96 30.73 32.06
CA VAL A 764 -4.80 31.26 31.36
C VAL A 764 -5.33 32.14 30.22
N VAL A 765 -5.12 33.46 30.37
CA VAL A 765 -5.61 34.45 29.41
C VAL A 765 -4.45 34.92 28.54
N LYS A 766 -4.57 34.67 27.22
CA LYS A 766 -3.66 35.23 26.21
C LYS A 766 -4.41 36.27 25.40
N ALA A 767 -4.07 37.52 25.57
CA ALA A 767 -4.74 38.62 24.90
C ALA A 767 -3.75 39.31 23.94
N THR A 768 -4.13 39.37 22.65
CA THR A 768 -3.29 39.99 21.61
C THR A 768 -4.10 41.06 20.89
N THR A 769 -3.53 42.25 20.75
CA THR A 769 -4.11 43.32 19.91
C THR A 769 -3.03 43.87 18.99
N GLY A 770 -3.37 44.22 17.73
CA GLY A 770 -2.39 44.74 16.79
C GLY A 770 -3.01 45.55 15.64
N GLU A 771 -2.27 46.59 15.23
CA GLU A 771 -2.57 47.41 14.05
C GLU A 771 -1.27 47.57 13.25
N ASN A 772 -1.32 47.37 11.92
CA ASN A 772 -0.19 47.58 11.00
C ASN A 772 1.15 46.84 11.39
N GLY A 773 1.03 45.58 11.85
CA GLY A 773 2.21 44.75 12.14
C GLY A 773 2.80 44.92 13.53
N LEU A 774 2.28 45.81 14.38
CA LEU A 774 2.62 45.89 15.79
C LEU A 774 1.64 45.04 16.59
N LYS A 775 2.13 43.98 17.25
CA LYS A 775 1.36 43.14 18.16
C LYS A 775 1.70 43.44 19.60
N VAL A 776 0.71 43.68 20.45
CA VAL A 776 0.86 43.76 21.91
C VAL A 776 0.21 42.52 22.51
N THR A 777 0.94 41.71 23.24
CA THR A 777 0.43 40.47 23.86
C THR A 777 0.53 40.64 25.38
N LYS A 778 -0.55 40.30 26.09
CA LYS A 778 -0.59 40.23 27.54
C LYS A 778 -0.98 38.82 27.95
N ASP A 779 -0.13 38.14 28.70
CA ASP A 779 -0.39 36.81 29.25
C ASP A 779 -0.63 36.95 30.74
N GLU A 780 -1.75 36.46 31.26
CA GLU A 780 -2.12 36.51 32.67
C GLU A 780 -2.75 35.20 33.13
N ILE A 781 -2.34 34.71 34.32
CA ILE A 781 -2.91 33.54 34.97
C ILE A 781 -3.83 34.05 36.09
N ILE A 782 -5.11 33.63 36.05
CA ILE A 782 -6.15 34.02 36.98
C ILE A 782 -6.63 32.78 37.72
N GLU A 783 -6.59 32.78 39.04
CA GLU A 783 -7.15 31.70 39.87
C GLU A 783 -8.24 32.30 40.80
N GLY A 784 -9.37 31.60 40.91
CA GLY A 784 -10.49 32.03 41.77
C GLY A 784 -11.80 31.28 41.46
N THR A 785 -12.86 31.79 42.00
CA THR A 785 -14.22 31.27 41.67
C THR A 785 -14.65 31.65 40.24
N THR A 786 -15.57 30.95 39.66
CA THR A 786 -16.07 31.21 38.29
C THR A 786 -16.43 32.72 38.10
N GLU A 787 -17.13 33.33 39.06
CA GLU A 787 -17.50 34.78 39.00
C GLU A 787 -16.28 35.70 39.05
N GLU A 788 -15.25 35.39 39.83
CA GLU A 788 -14.03 36.18 39.94
C GLU A 788 -13.17 36.08 38.67
N VAL A 789 -13.08 34.89 38.07
CA VAL A 789 -12.36 34.63 36.81
C VAL A 789 -13.03 35.38 35.68
N GLU A 790 -14.35 35.27 35.50
CA GLU A 790 -15.15 36.00 34.47
C GLU A 790 -14.98 37.52 34.60
N LYS A 791 -14.99 38.04 35.82
CA LYS A 791 -14.86 39.48 36.07
C LYS A 791 -13.48 39.98 35.69
N LYS A 792 -12.41 39.22 36.00
CA LYS A 792 -11.03 39.59 35.64
C LYS A 792 -10.76 39.49 34.15
N VAL A 793 -11.32 38.48 33.50
CA VAL A 793 -11.22 38.33 32.02
C VAL A 793 -11.86 39.52 31.31
N LYS A 794 -13.07 39.96 31.75
CA LYS A 794 -13.72 41.17 31.24
C LYS A 794 -12.94 42.44 31.50
N THR A 795 -12.20 42.51 32.61
CA THR A 795 -11.31 43.66 32.92
C THR A 795 -10.11 43.69 31.95
N ILE A 796 -9.47 42.58 31.71
CA ILE A 796 -8.37 42.46 30.75
C ILE A 796 -8.82 42.85 29.35
N ASP A 797 -10.04 42.45 28.95
CA ASP A 797 -10.60 42.83 27.68
C ASP A 797 -10.82 44.36 27.55
N SER A 798 -11.28 44.99 28.61
CA SER A 798 -11.44 46.44 28.67
C SER A 798 -10.09 47.22 28.68
N GLU A 799 -9.08 46.70 29.38
CA GLU A 799 -7.73 47.31 29.44
C GLU A 799 -7.02 47.25 28.08
N LEU A 800 -7.20 46.17 27.32
CA LEU A 800 -6.66 46.01 25.96
C LEU A 800 -7.28 47.03 24.97
N GLY A 801 -8.57 47.38 25.18
CA GLY A 801 -9.22 48.46 24.45
C GLY A 801 -8.61 49.83 24.75
N GLN A 802 -8.20 50.08 26.01
CA GLN A 802 -7.57 51.35 26.42
C GLN A 802 -6.11 51.45 26.00
N LEU A 803 -5.33 50.37 26.03
CA LEU A 803 -3.93 50.36 25.58
C LEU A 803 -3.78 50.78 24.13
N ASN A 804 -4.74 50.49 23.29
CA ASN A 804 -4.72 50.90 21.87
C ASN A 804 -5.01 52.39 21.67
N VAL A 805 -5.72 53.02 22.61
CA VAL A 805 -5.98 54.47 22.59
C VAL A 805 -4.77 55.24 23.08
N ASP A 806 -4.06 54.71 24.08
CA ASP A 806 -2.90 55.38 24.64
C ASP A 806 -1.64 55.27 23.76
N ALA A 807 -1.48 54.15 23.00
CA ALA A 807 -0.43 54.00 21.99
C ALA A 807 -0.58 55.02 20.82
N LYS A 808 -1.79 55.52 20.57
CA LYS A 808 -2.07 56.60 19.57
C LYS A 808 -1.76 58.00 20.13
N LYS A 809 -1.73 58.19 21.43
CA LYS A 809 -1.42 59.51 22.07
C LYS A 809 0.08 59.73 22.23
N SER A 810 0.89 58.66 22.14
CA SER A 810 2.36 58.75 22.28
C SER A 810 3.12 58.74 20.96
N LYS A 811 2.41 58.89 19.81
CA LYS A 811 2.96 59.19 18.51
C LYS A 811 2.44 60.60 18.09
#